data_f0c2e2425e7b12efa1d672891b9f178a
#
_entry.id   f0c2e2425e7b12efa1d672891b9f178a
#
_cell.length_a   1.000
_cell.length_b   1.000
_cell.length_c   1.000
_cell.angle_alpha   90.00
_cell.angle_beta   90.00
_cell.angle_gamma   90.00
#
_symmetry.space_group_name_H-M   'P 1'
#
loop_
_entity.id
_entity.type
_entity.pdbx_description
1 polymer ?
#
loop_
_entity_poly.entity_id
_entity_poly.type
_entity_poly.pdbx_seq_one_letter_code
_entity_poly.pdbx_strand_id
1 'polypeptide(L)'
;MDNPSKIKTQTKASSFTLIVAFICVALIGLALIPLLPVKLNPSRTLPGFTVQFSMPGTSSRVVEIEATSKLEAMLARIKGIKNIYSTSDNGSGSITIELDKYADIDAVRFEASTIIRQTWPQLPDGVSYPYIRMKRPDENASRPFMSFTLNAPSTPILIQQYADEHIKTRLAQIQGIYKIDLSGATPMEWVLEYDSEQLRRLGITLSDIQQAVSRYYLKEFLGTYNVESSTGGKEWIRLALMPETKDEGFDASRIRVKSAEGKLISLDELVTVSHMEEAPQSYYRINGLNSIYLSITAEETANQLQLSKQVKEEMEAIQKVLPAGYEIHTSYDATEFIHEELNKIYLRTGLTVLILLFFVLIITLNPRYLFLIVVSLSINIAVAVIFYYLFGLEMQLYSLAGITVSLNLVIDNTIVMTDHILHRRNLKAFMSILAATLTTMGALVIIFFLDEKIRLNLQDFAAVVIINLAVSLFVALFFVPALIEKIGLKKRKRRRTQSRFFLLRASLPRRITVYFTRFYGWMIRKLCRWRVAVCILLILLFGLPVFMLPDKVEGEGRATEWYNKTLGSSTYKEKIKPIVDKALGGSLRLFIQKVYNGSYFTRNEEVVLYVYANLPNGSTLEQMNELIKKMEIYLSQFKEIKQFQTSVYNARRGNINIYFTKEHQNSGFPYTLKANIISKALQLGGGSWGVYGLQDQGFSNDVREGAGSFQVKMYGYNYDELYEWAEKLKAKLLTHRRIKEVIINSYFSYWKDDYQEFYFNLNRERMAQENINANILFSTIRPIYGKNMEIGSVVAENGSEKIKLSSKQSQEYDIWAMQYFPYGTDDKQYKLSELATMEKGQMPQQVAKENQQYRLCLQYEYIGSGEQGNKILKRDLEEFNKELPMGYTAQSERESWGWGKKDNKQYLLLLVVIAIIFFTTSILFNSLKQPLAIIFIIPVSYIGVFLTFYWFKLNFDQGGFASFVL
;
A
#
# COMPACT_ATOMS: atom_id res chain seq x y z
N MET A 1 53.75 -51.58 -11.04
CA MET A 1 52.35 -51.85 -11.43
C MET A 1 51.53 -51.63 -10.16
N ASP A 2 51.18 -50.36 -9.84
CA ASP A 2 50.39 -50.08 -8.69
C ASP A 2 48.93 -49.84 -9.06
N ASN A 3 48.07 -50.63 -8.49
CA ASN A 3 46.64 -50.61 -8.62
C ASN A 3 46.11 -49.21 -8.26
N PRO A 4 45.20 -48.63 -9.04
CA PRO A 4 44.62 -47.37 -8.66
C PRO A 4 43.73 -47.55 -7.42
N SER A 5 44.19 -47.04 -6.29
CA SER A 5 43.43 -47.01 -5.04
C SER A 5 42.04 -46.36 -5.27
N LYS A 6 41.00 -47.20 -5.15
CA LYS A 6 39.62 -46.77 -5.10
C LYS A 6 39.47 -45.68 -4.02
N ILE A 7 38.83 -44.59 -4.37
CA ILE A 7 38.40 -43.60 -3.38
C ILE A 7 37.53 -44.34 -2.36
N LYS A 8 38.04 -44.55 -1.15
CA LYS A 8 37.24 -45.09 -0.03
C LYS A 8 36.23 -44.00 0.36
N THR A 9 35.08 -44.02 -0.24
CA THR A 9 33.91 -43.31 0.30
C THR A 9 33.46 -44.07 1.53
N GLN A 10 33.42 -43.42 2.69
CA GLN A 10 32.94 -44.00 3.93
C GLN A 10 31.44 -44.30 3.96
N THR A 11 30.75 -44.16 2.86
CA THR A 11 29.31 -44.45 2.73
C THR A 11 29.11 -45.88 2.24
N LYS A 12 28.34 -46.67 2.96
CA LYS A 12 27.93 -48.07 2.59
C LYS A 12 27.03 -48.09 1.32
N ALA A 13 26.59 -46.94 0.80
CA ALA A 13 25.73 -46.85 -0.38
C ALA A 13 26.56 -46.77 -1.70
N SER A 14 26.13 -47.51 -2.72
CA SER A 14 26.74 -47.47 -4.07
C SER A 14 26.55 -46.07 -4.69
N SER A 15 27.59 -45.56 -5.43
CA SER A 15 27.49 -44.32 -6.19
C SER A 15 26.27 -44.29 -7.15
N PHE A 16 25.89 -45.45 -7.69
CA PHE A 16 24.68 -45.56 -8.50
C PHE A 16 23.39 -45.34 -7.71
N THR A 17 23.27 -45.95 -6.54
CA THR A 17 22.11 -45.78 -5.65
C THR A 17 21.91 -44.35 -5.23
N LEU A 18 23.00 -43.63 -4.92
CA LEU A 18 22.96 -42.22 -4.58
C LEU A 18 22.45 -41.36 -5.73
N ILE A 19 22.98 -41.59 -6.95
CA ILE A 19 22.55 -40.86 -8.14
C ILE A 19 21.05 -41.08 -8.41
N VAL A 20 20.59 -42.32 -8.37
CA VAL A 20 19.18 -42.67 -8.60
C VAL A 20 18.28 -42.04 -7.52
N ALA A 21 18.68 -42.09 -6.26
CA ALA A 21 17.94 -41.46 -5.15
C ALA A 21 17.75 -39.96 -5.38
N PHE A 22 18.82 -39.23 -5.74
CA PHE A 22 18.74 -37.81 -6.04
C PHE A 22 17.87 -37.50 -7.29
N ILE A 23 17.92 -38.34 -8.31
CA ILE A 23 17.05 -38.18 -9.50
C ILE A 23 15.58 -38.41 -9.11
N CYS A 24 15.26 -39.43 -8.32
CA CYS A 24 13.90 -39.66 -7.84
C CYS A 24 13.36 -38.46 -7.04
N VAL A 25 14.16 -37.94 -6.11
CA VAL A 25 13.81 -36.75 -5.34
C VAL A 25 13.64 -35.52 -6.26
N ALA A 26 14.51 -35.37 -7.25
CA ALA A 26 14.41 -34.27 -8.22
C ALA A 26 13.15 -34.35 -9.08
N LEU A 27 12.71 -35.57 -9.49
CA LEU A 27 11.46 -35.75 -10.22
C LEU A 27 10.24 -35.35 -9.38
N ILE A 28 10.23 -35.64 -8.09
CA ILE A 28 9.18 -35.18 -7.16
C ILE A 28 9.15 -33.66 -7.13
N GLY A 29 10.33 -33.01 -7.00
CA GLY A 29 10.44 -31.56 -7.02
C GLY A 29 9.92 -30.92 -8.31
N LEU A 30 10.24 -31.50 -9.47
CA LEU A 30 9.72 -31.03 -10.76
C LEU A 30 8.19 -31.13 -10.86
N ALA A 31 7.60 -32.19 -10.31
CA ALA A 31 6.14 -32.38 -10.29
C ALA A 31 5.42 -31.34 -9.40
N LEU A 32 6.13 -30.78 -8.39
CA LEU A 32 5.57 -29.77 -7.49
C LEU A 32 5.64 -28.32 -8.04
N ILE A 33 6.40 -28.06 -9.12
CA ILE A 33 6.52 -26.70 -9.68
C ILE A 33 5.17 -26.05 -10.02
N PRO A 34 4.21 -26.74 -10.68
CA PRO A 34 2.92 -26.13 -11.00
C PRO A 34 2.04 -25.80 -9.78
N LEU A 35 2.32 -26.40 -8.63
CA LEU A 35 1.58 -26.20 -7.39
C LEU A 35 2.11 -25.05 -6.53
N LEU A 36 3.23 -24.42 -6.94
CA LEU A 36 3.75 -23.26 -6.21
C LEU A 36 2.89 -22.02 -6.51
N PRO A 37 2.46 -21.27 -5.45
CA PRO A 37 1.68 -20.05 -5.64
C PRO A 37 2.58 -18.93 -6.22
N VAL A 38 2.19 -18.43 -7.40
CA VAL A 38 2.89 -17.30 -8.05
C VAL A 38 2.06 -16.04 -7.89
N LYS A 39 2.63 -15.03 -7.22
CA LYS A 39 1.98 -13.76 -6.90
C LYS A 39 2.88 -12.58 -7.23
N LEU A 40 2.29 -11.39 -7.43
CA LEU A 40 3.05 -10.16 -7.67
C LEU A 40 3.70 -9.64 -6.39
N ASN A 41 2.89 -9.53 -5.35
CA ASN A 41 3.28 -8.98 -4.04
C ASN A 41 3.12 -10.02 -2.94
N PRO A 42 3.86 -9.90 -1.83
CA PRO A 42 3.64 -10.77 -0.68
C PRO A 42 2.21 -10.62 -0.17
N SER A 43 1.54 -11.74 0.13
CA SER A 43 0.18 -11.73 0.65
C SER A 43 0.07 -11.29 2.11
N ARG A 44 1.18 -11.29 2.82
CA ARG A 44 1.20 -11.01 4.27
C ARG A 44 1.17 -9.51 4.56
N THR A 45 0.24 -9.11 5.45
CA THR A 45 0.14 -7.76 6.02
C THR A 45 0.17 -7.81 7.54
N LEU A 46 0.35 -6.64 8.18
CA LEU A 46 0.17 -6.55 9.63
C LEU A 46 -1.31 -6.71 9.98
N PRO A 47 -1.65 -7.52 11.00
CA PRO A 47 -3.03 -7.68 11.42
C PRO A 47 -3.57 -6.38 12.02
N GLY A 48 -4.85 -6.20 11.88
CA GLY A 48 -5.56 -5.05 12.43
C GLY A 48 -7.05 -5.12 12.13
N PHE A 49 -7.79 -4.12 12.53
CA PHE A 49 -9.18 -3.96 12.14
C PHE A 49 -9.59 -2.50 12.16
N THR A 50 -10.64 -2.20 11.43
CA THR A 50 -11.25 -0.87 11.39
C THR A 50 -12.71 -0.99 11.77
N VAL A 51 -13.16 -0.18 12.72
CA VAL A 51 -14.56 -0.04 13.10
C VAL A 51 -15.08 1.23 12.46
N GLN A 52 -16.17 1.13 11.72
CA GLN A 52 -16.79 2.27 11.04
C GLN A 52 -18.27 2.37 11.41
N PHE A 53 -18.75 3.58 11.54
CA PHE A 53 -20.16 3.87 11.83
C PHE A 53 -20.54 5.22 11.22
N SER A 54 -21.84 5.44 11.02
CA SER A 54 -22.39 6.69 10.54
C SER A 54 -23.32 7.31 11.59
N MET A 55 -23.35 8.64 11.62
CA MET A 55 -24.22 9.47 12.47
C MET A 55 -24.66 10.69 11.65
N PRO A 56 -25.57 10.49 10.67
CA PRO A 56 -25.92 11.51 9.71
C PRO A 56 -26.42 12.81 10.35
N GLY A 57 -26.07 13.95 9.75
CA GLY A 57 -26.52 15.26 10.19
C GLY A 57 -25.83 15.82 11.43
N THR A 58 -24.71 15.22 11.86
CA THR A 58 -23.95 15.69 13.02
C THR A 58 -22.56 16.19 12.62
N SER A 59 -22.06 17.19 13.36
CA SER A 59 -20.70 17.70 13.13
C SER A 59 -19.63 16.71 13.65
N SER A 60 -18.42 16.82 13.10
CA SER A 60 -17.29 15.98 13.49
C SER A 60 -16.99 15.99 14.99
N ARG A 61 -17.22 17.13 15.66
CA ARG A 61 -17.02 17.27 17.11
C ARG A 61 -18.07 16.50 17.92
N VAL A 62 -19.32 16.51 17.47
CA VAL A 62 -20.40 15.73 18.12
C VAL A 62 -20.19 14.23 17.91
N VAL A 63 -19.84 13.83 16.68
CA VAL A 63 -19.49 12.42 16.38
C VAL A 63 -18.34 11.95 17.28
N GLU A 64 -17.34 12.81 17.48
CA GLU A 64 -16.19 12.48 18.33
C GLU A 64 -16.59 12.28 19.78
N ILE A 65 -17.28 13.24 20.40
CA ILE A 65 -17.64 13.21 21.82
C ILE A 65 -18.64 12.08 22.11
N GLU A 66 -19.69 11.97 21.29
CA GLU A 66 -20.83 11.12 21.60
C GLU A 66 -20.66 9.66 21.16
N ALA A 67 -19.83 9.42 20.13
CA ALA A 67 -19.67 8.07 19.60
C ALA A 67 -18.22 7.59 19.56
N THR A 68 -17.32 8.32 18.88
CA THR A 68 -15.95 7.85 18.63
C THR A 68 -15.17 7.65 19.93
N SER A 69 -15.18 8.62 20.85
CA SER A 69 -14.48 8.53 22.13
C SER A 69 -14.95 7.38 23.00
N LYS A 70 -16.26 7.14 23.05
CA LYS A 70 -16.84 6.04 23.83
C LYS A 70 -16.41 4.67 23.27
N LEU A 71 -16.50 4.50 21.94
CA LEU A 71 -16.08 3.27 21.28
C LEU A 71 -14.57 3.07 21.39
N GLU A 72 -13.76 4.11 21.15
CA GLU A 72 -12.30 4.05 21.22
C GLU A 72 -11.83 3.64 22.63
N ALA A 73 -12.37 4.23 23.68
CA ALA A 73 -12.03 3.93 25.06
C ALA A 73 -12.33 2.47 25.45
N MET A 74 -13.42 1.92 24.93
CA MET A 74 -13.79 0.54 25.18
C MET A 74 -12.94 -0.44 24.36
N LEU A 75 -12.69 -0.13 23.08
CA LEU A 75 -11.87 -0.96 22.20
C LEU A 75 -10.39 -0.97 22.63
N ALA A 76 -9.89 0.11 23.21
CA ALA A 76 -8.52 0.19 23.72
C ALA A 76 -8.19 -0.84 24.83
N ARG A 77 -9.18 -1.51 25.42
CA ARG A 77 -9.01 -2.55 26.45
C ARG A 77 -8.59 -3.91 25.86
N ILE A 78 -8.75 -4.10 24.56
CA ILE A 78 -8.43 -5.36 23.88
C ILE A 78 -6.91 -5.61 23.98
N LYS A 79 -6.53 -6.83 24.36
CA LYS A 79 -5.10 -7.22 24.45
C LYS A 79 -4.49 -7.37 23.07
N GLY A 80 -3.21 -6.99 22.93
CA GLY A 80 -2.47 -7.14 21.67
C GLY A 80 -2.62 -5.96 20.73
N ILE A 81 -3.16 -4.83 21.19
CA ILE A 81 -3.19 -3.58 20.43
C ILE A 81 -1.82 -2.90 20.48
N LYS A 82 -1.34 -2.48 19.31
CA LYS A 82 -0.11 -1.73 19.14
C LYS A 82 -0.37 -0.22 19.02
N ASN A 83 -1.29 0.15 18.13
CA ASN A 83 -1.68 1.55 17.92
C ASN A 83 -3.20 1.64 17.65
N ILE A 84 -3.78 2.76 18.05
CA ILE A 84 -5.17 3.12 17.76
C ILE A 84 -5.18 4.48 17.08
N TYR A 85 -5.87 4.58 15.96
CA TYR A 85 -6.11 5.82 15.24
C TYR A 85 -7.60 6.00 15.10
N SER A 86 -8.13 7.12 15.52
CA SER A 86 -9.54 7.45 15.32
C SER A 86 -9.71 8.76 14.54
N THR A 87 -10.71 8.78 13.69
CA THR A 87 -11.13 9.96 12.93
C THR A 87 -12.63 10.11 13.02
N SER A 88 -13.06 11.33 13.28
CA SER A 88 -14.47 11.72 13.31
C SER A 88 -14.67 12.80 12.26
N ASP A 89 -15.45 12.47 11.24
CA ASP A 89 -15.84 13.37 10.16
C ASP A 89 -17.27 13.87 10.38
N ASN A 90 -17.75 14.80 9.56
CA ASN A 90 -19.13 15.22 9.58
C ASN A 90 -20.05 14.04 9.17
N GLY A 91 -20.78 13.52 10.13
CA GLY A 91 -21.72 12.41 9.94
C GLY A 91 -21.12 11.01 9.95
N SER A 92 -19.84 10.82 10.25
CA SER A 92 -19.25 9.47 10.31
C SER A 92 -18.03 9.39 11.23
N GLY A 93 -17.77 8.19 11.75
CA GLY A 93 -16.58 7.91 12.55
C GLY A 93 -15.88 6.63 12.11
N SER A 94 -14.55 6.61 12.26
CA SER A 94 -13.71 5.47 11.93
C SER A 94 -12.63 5.29 13.00
N ILE A 95 -12.46 4.05 13.49
CA ILE A 95 -11.43 3.68 14.46
C ILE A 95 -10.60 2.56 13.84
N THR A 96 -9.35 2.83 13.56
CA THR A 96 -8.40 1.87 12.99
C THR A 96 -7.44 1.40 14.07
N ILE A 97 -7.36 0.10 14.26
CA ILE A 97 -6.57 -0.56 15.29
C ILE A 97 -5.53 -1.45 14.62
N GLU A 98 -4.27 -1.19 14.93
CA GLU A 98 -3.13 -2.03 14.56
C GLU A 98 -2.84 -3.02 15.68
N LEU A 99 -2.73 -4.29 15.35
CA LEU A 99 -2.46 -5.37 16.30
C LEU A 99 -1.00 -5.79 16.27
N ASP A 100 -0.57 -6.39 17.37
CA ASP A 100 0.71 -7.09 17.41
C ASP A 100 0.67 -8.33 16.50
N LYS A 101 1.82 -8.67 15.94
CA LYS A 101 1.99 -9.79 15.01
C LYS A 101 1.45 -11.14 15.55
N TYR A 102 1.52 -11.33 16.86
CA TYR A 102 1.14 -12.58 17.52
C TYR A 102 -0.28 -12.55 18.10
N ALA A 103 -1.04 -11.49 17.83
CA ALA A 103 -2.42 -11.39 18.28
C ALA A 103 -3.30 -12.46 17.61
N ASP A 104 -4.11 -13.14 18.41
CA ASP A 104 -5.14 -14.04 17.89
C ASP A 104 -6.28 -13.21 17.31
N ILE A 105 -6.36 -13.20 15.97
CA ILE A 105 -7.26 -12.34 15.21
C ILE A 105 -8.72 -12.71 15.45
N ASP A 106 -9.03 -14.00 15.59
CA ASP A 106 -10.39 -14.47 15.78
C ASP A 106 -10.86 -14.18 17.21
N ALA A 107 -9.98 -14.32 18.21
CA ALA A 107 -10.25 -13.89 19.59
C ALA A 107 -10.47 -12.38 19.68
N VAL A 108 -9.61 -11.58 19.03
CA VAL A 108 -9.74 -10.11 18.97
C VAL A 108 -11.04 -9.70 18.29
N ARG A 109 -11.41 -10.34 17.17
CA ARG A 109 -12.67 -10.09 16.47
C ARG A 109 -13.88 -10.36 17.35
N PHE A 110 -13.87 -11.47 18.07
CA PHE A 110 -14.94 -11.83 19.00
C PHE A 110 -15.05 -10.80 20.14
N GLU A 111 -13.93 -10.43 20.75
CA GLU A 111 -13.87 -9.44 21.82
C GLU A 111 -14.33 -8.06 21.33
N ALA A 112 -13.85 -7.60 20.16
CA ALA A 112 -14.29 -6.34 19.55
C ALA A 112 -15.80 -6.33 19.25
N SER A 113 -16.35 -7.43 18.68
CA SER A 113 -17.79 -7.56 18.44
C SER A 113 -18.61 -7.53 19.72
N THR A 114 -18.10 -8.15 20.79
CA THR A 114 -18.76 -8.15 22.11
C THR A 114 -18.76 -6.74 22.72
N ILE A 115 -17.62 -6.04 22.65
CA ILE A 115 -17.49 -4.66 23.12
C ILE A 115 -18.46 -3.73 22.36
N ILE A 116 -18.51 -3.83 21.04
CA ILE A 116 -19.43 -3.00 20.23
C ILE A 116 -20.89 -3.27 20.62
N ARG A 117 -21.28 -4.54 20.78
CA ARG A 117 -22.65 -4.91 21.20
C ARG A 117 -23.02 -4.33 22.56
N GLN A 118 -22.08 -4.27 23.50
CA GLN A 118 -22.29 -3.70 24.83
C GLN A 118 -22.30 -2.17 24.83
N THR A 119 -21.53 -1.55 23.93
CA THR A 119 -21.37 -0.08 23.90
C THR A 119 -22.44 0.59 23.05
N TRP A 120 -22.90 -0.04 21.96
CA TRP A 120 -23.85 0.55 21.02
C TRP A 120 -25.16 1.04 21.66
N PRO A 121 -25.82 0.32 22.60
CA PRO A 121 -27.02 0.81 23.29
C PRO A 121 -26.78 2.05 24.15
N GLN A 122 -25.52 2.41 24.44
CA GLN A 122 -25.12 3.58 25.21
C GLN A 122 -24.80 4.79 24.34
N LEU A 123 -24.83 4.61 23.02
CA LEU A 123 -24.62 5.67 22.04
C LEU A 123 -25.96 6.38 21.75
N PRO A 124 -25.91 7.64 21.25
CA PRO A 124 -27.11 8.36 20.88
C PRO A 124 -27.95 7.66 19.81
N ASP A 125 -29.27 7.89 19.84
CA ASP A 125 -30.15 7.48 18.76
C ASP A 125 -29.68 8.11 17.42
N GLY A 126 -29.59 7.30 16.37
CA GLY A 126 -29.15 7.74 15.06
C GLY A 126 -27.70 7.33 14.72
N VAL A 127 -26.95 6.77 15.67
CA VAL A 127 -25.67 6.11 15.37
C VAL A 127 -25.95 4.75 14.75
N SER A 128 -25.47 4.52 13.52
CA SER A 128 -25.59 3.22 12.88
C SER A 128 -24.86 2.15 13.70
N TYR A 129 -25.30 0.89 13.61
CA TYR A 129 -24.54 -0.21 14.25
C TYR A 129 -23.11 -0.26 13.70
N PRO A 130 -22.06 -0.14 14.55
CA PRO A 130 -20.68 -0.13 14.10
C PRO A 130 -20.29 -1.46 13.47
N TYR A 131 -19.77 -1.44 12.27
CA TYR A 131 -19.30 -2.66 11.61
C TYR A 131 -17.77 -2.77 11.66
N ILE A 132 -17.30 -4.01 11.81
CA ILE A 132 -15.88 -4.33 11.91
C ILE A 132 -15.39 -4.85 10.58
N ARG A 133 -14.37 -4.20 10.04
CA ARG A 133 -13.61 -4.70 8.90
C ARG A 133 -12.26 -5.20 9.41
N MET A 134 -12.09 -6.52 9.47
CA MET A 134 -10.83 -7.13 9.86
C MET A 134 -9.81 -7.04 8.73
N LYS A 135 -8.59 -6.66 9.07
CA LYS A 135 -7.41 -6.75 8.19
C LYS A 135 -6.58 -7.95 8.65
N ARG A 136 -6.77 -9.08 7.99
CA ARG A 136 -6.01 -10.30 8.28
C ARG A 136 -4.60 -10.21 7.70
N PRO A 137 -3.60 -10.93 8.28
CA PRO A 137 -2.26 -10.99 7.71
C PRO A 137 -2.23 -11.40 6.24
N ASP A 138 -3.20 -12.23 5.84
CA ASP A 138 -3.31 -12.80 4.49
C ASP A 138 -4.22 -11.98 3.56
N GLU A 139 -4.72 -10.82 4.02
CA GLU A 139 -5.72 -10.03 3.29
C GLU A 139 -5.17 -9.35 2.01
N ASN A 140 -3.84 -9.30 1.82
CA ASN A 140 -3.28 -8.92 0.53
C ASN A 140 -3.56 -9.97 -0.56
N ALA A 141 -3.87 -11.22 -0.17
CA ALA A 141 -4.38 -12.24 -1.07
C ALA A 141 -5.79 -11.90 -1.60
N SER A 142 -6.54 -11.10 -0.86
CA SER A 142 -7.91 -10.69 -1.22
C SER A 142 -7.97 -9.42 -2.10
N ARG A 143 -6.83 -8.88 -2.55
CA ARG A 143 -6.85 -7.79 -3.53
C ARG A 143 -7.24 -8.31 -4.91
N PRO A 144 -8.05 -7.56 -5.64
CA PRO A 144 -8.36 -7.92 -7.02
C PRO A 144 -7.06 -8.07 -7.83
N PHE A 145 -6.89 -9.22 -8.50
CA PHE A 145 -5.76 -9.45 -9.40
C PHE A 145 -6.08 -9.01 -10.84
N MET A 146 -7.38 -8.96 -11.17
CA MET A 146 -7.87 -8.42 -12.43
C MET A 146 -9.10 -7.55 -12.20
N SER A 147 -9.27 -6.54 -13.04
CA SER A 147 -10.49 -5.77 -13.09
C SER A 147 -10.84 -5.36 -14.51
N PHE A 148 -12.14 -5.33 -14.75
CA PHE A 148 -12.73 -4.96 -16.02
C PHE A 148 -13.71 -3.82 -15.80
N THR A 149 -13.95 -3.06 -16.85
CA THR A 149 -15.04 -2.10 -16.91
C THR A 149 -15.97 -2.50 -18.01
N LEU A 150 -17.26 -2.49 -17.71
CA LEU A 150 -18.34 -2.69 -18.65
C LEU A 150 -19.02 -1.33 -18.87
N ASN A 151 -19.00 -0.80 -20.08
CA ASN A 151 -19.63 0.44 -20.44
C ASN A 151 -20.76 0.20 -21.46
N ALA A 152 -21.81 1.00 -21.34
CA ALA A 152 -22.96 0.94 -22.22
C ALA A 152 -23.72 2.29 -22.24
N PRO A 153 -24.51 2.58 -23.30
CA PRO A 153 -25.40 3.73 -23.34
C PRO A 153 -26.67 3.49 -22.52
N SER A 154 -26.52 3.09 -21.25
CA SER A 154 -27.61 2.72 -20.35
C SER A 154 -27.36 3.31 -18.96
N THR A 155 -28.33 3.21 -18.05
CA THR A 155 -28.09 3.63 -16.66
C THR A 155 -27.17 2.64 -15.95
N PRO A 156 -26.34 3.10 -15.01
CA PRO A 156 -25.40 2.22 -14.30
C PRO A 156 -26.05 1.00 -13.65
N ILE A 157 -27.27 1.15 -13.12
CA ILE A 157 -27.98 0.05 -12.48
C ILE A 157 -28.36 -1.07 -13.47
N LEU A 158 -28.83 -0.72 -14.67
CA LEU A 158 -29.16 -1.71 -15.71
C LEU A 158 -27.91 -2.42 -16.22
N ILE A 159 -26.78 -1.69 -16.33
CA ILE A 159 -25.50 -2.29 -16.71
C ILE A 159 -25.05 -3.28 -15.62
N GLN A 160 -25.22 -2.93 -14.35
CA GLN A 160 -24.84 -3.80 -13.24
C GLN A 160 -25.72 -5.04 -13.14
N GLN A 161 -27.04 -4.90 -13.32
CA GLN A 161 -27.96 -6.04 -13.35
C GLN A 161 -27.58 -7.03 -14.47
N TYR A 162 -27.34 -6.51 -15.67
CA TYR A 162 -26.89 -7.34 -16.79
C TYR A 162 -25.58 -8.06 -16.47
N ALA A 163 -24.61 -7.37 -15.83
CA ALA A 163 -23.34 -7.97 -15.47
C ALA A 163 -23.47 -9.02 -14.36
N ASP A 164 -24.38 -8.84 -13.40
CA ASP A 164 -24.61 -9.79 -12.31
C ASP A 164 -25.23 -11.09 -12.84
N GLU A 165 -26.22 -10.98 -13.72
CA GLU A 165 -26.92 -12.13 -14.28
C GLU A 165 -26.07 -12.89 -15.33
N HIS A 166 -25.39 -12.19 -16.23
CA HIS A 166 -24.79 -12.81 -17.42
C HIS A 166 -23.26 -12.96 -17.34
N ILE A 167 -22.56 -12.04 -16.68
CA ILE A 167 -21.09 -12.03 -16.63
C ILE A 167 -20.60 -12.71 -15.36
N LYS A 168 -21.06 -12.27 -14.21
CA LYS A 168 -20.63 -12.79 -12.91
C LYS A 168 -20.95 -14.28 -12.74
N THR A 169 -22.12 -14.71 -13.20
CA THR A 169 -22.55 -16.11 -13.15
C THR A 169 -21.62 -17.04 -13.93
N ARG A 170 -21.14 -16.59 -15.09
CA ARG A 170 -20.19 -17.36 -15.92
C ARG A 170 -18.79 -17.39 -15.31
N LEU A 171 -18.30 -16.25 -14.85
CA LEU A 171 -16.98 -16.14 -14.22
C LEU A 171 -16.90 -16.92 -12.90
N ALA A 172 -18.01 -17.00 -12.13
CA ALA A 172 -18.06 -17.74 -10.88
C ALA A 172 -17.88 -19.27 -11.06
N GLN A 173 -18.01 -19.79 -12.28
CA GLN A 173 -17.77 -21.20 -12.59
C GLN A 173 -16.28 -21.54 -12.71
N ILE A 174 -15.40 -20.52 -12.82
CA ILE A 174 -13.95 -20.73 -12.97
C ILE A 174 -13.35 -21.06 -11.60
N GLN A 175 -12.72 -22.23 -11.48
CA GLN A 175 -12.05 -22.64 -10.24
C GLN A 175 -10.87 -21.71 -9.93
N GLY A 176 -10.72 -21.33 -8.66
CA GLY A 176 -9.67 -20.43 -8.18
C GLY A 176 -10.08 -18.96 -8.08
N ILE A 177 -11.32 -18.62 -8.45
CA ILE A 177 -11.91 -17.30 -8.15
C ILE A 177 -12.53 -17.34 -6.76
N TYR A 178 -12.04 -16.47 -5.87
CA TYR A 178 -12.57 -16.32 -4.51
C TYR A 178 -13.81 -15.42 -4.49
N LYS A 179 -13.76 -14.28 -5.19
CA LYS A 179 -14.80 -13.25 -5.15
C LYS A 179 -14.85 -12.44 -6.42
N ILE A 180 -16.07 -12.09 -6.84
CA ILE A 180 -16.33 -11.15 -7.94
C ILE A 180 -17.19 -10.02 -7.37
N ASP A 181 -16.65 -8.79 -7.41
CA ASP A 181 -17.33 -7.59 -6.95
C ASP A 181 -17.72 -6.72 -8.15
N LEU A 182 -18.98 -6.31 -8.16
CA LEU A 182 -19.50 -5.31 -9.08
C LEU A 182 -19.73 -4.00 -8.32
N SER A 183 -19.31 -2.89 -8.90
CA SER A 183 -19.48 -1.57 -8.31
C SER A 183 -19.60 -0.49 -9.39
N GLY A 184 -20.26 0.62 -9.06
CA GLY A 184 -20.43 1.76 -9.97
C GLY A 184 -21.89 2.14 -10.19
N ALA A 185 -22.86 1.27 -9.88
CA ALA A 185 -24.26 1.62 -9.86
C ALA A 185 -24.68 2.14 -8.48
N THR A 186 -25.65 3.01 -8.46
CA THR A 186 -26.33 3.44 -7.26
C THR A 186 -27.54 2.55 -6.99
N PRO A 187 -27.78 2.13 -5.72
CA PRO A 187 -28.96 1.32 -5.41
C PRO A 187 -30.23 2.14 -5.63
N MET A 188 -31.34 1.44 -5.82
CA MET A 188 -32.67 2.05 -5.82
C MET A 188 -33.07 2.42 -4.38
N GLU A 189 -33.83 3.50 -4.25
CA GLU A 189 -34.36 3.96 -2.97
C GLU A 189 -35.84 4.40 -3.10
N TRP A 190 -36.55 4.29 -1.99
CA TRP A 190 -37.91 4.76 -1.85
C TRP A 190 -37.87 6.12 -1.16
N VAL A 191 -38.30 7.18 -1.87
CA VAL A 191 -38.39 8.53 -1.33
C VAL A 191 -39.84 8.84 -1.04
N LEU A 192 -40.11 9.15 0.22
CA LEU A 192 -41.43 9.54 0.72
C LEU A 192 -41.46 11.05 0.97
N GLU A 193 -42.09 11.81 0.08
CA GLU A 193 -42.23 13.25 0.23
C GLU A 193 -43.49 13.57 1.00
N TYR A 194 -43.34 14.28 2.12
CA TYR A 194 -44.44 14.71 2.98
C TYR A 194 -44.58 16.24 2.99
N ASP A 195 -45.80 16.71 3.24
CA ASP A 195 -46.12 18.12 3.51
C ASP A 195 -46.13 18.34 5.04
N SER A 196 -45.21 19.16 5.55
CA SER A 196 -45.05 19.42 6.97
C SER A 196 -46.27 20.13 7.59
N GLU A 197 -47.02 20.97 6.80
CA GLU A 197 -48.24 21.63 7.26
C GLU A 197 -49.38 20.64 7.35
N GLN A 198 -49.51 19.70 6.41
CA GLN A 198 -50.53 18.64 6.47
C GLN A 198 -50.30 17.76 7.67
N LEU A 199 -49.07 17.32 7.96
CA LEU A 199 -48.73 16.52 9.14
C LEU A 199 -49.09 17.26 10.43
N ARG A 200 -48.75 18.55 10.52
CA ARG A 200 -49.07 19.37 11.69
C ARG A 200 -50.57 19.46 11.92
N ARG A 201 -51.39 19.72 10.87
CA ARG A 201 -52.84 19.80 10.94
C ARG A 201 -53.49 18.49 11.42
N LEU A 202 -52.88 17.35 11.08
CA LEU A 202 -53.36 16.02 11.45
C LEU A 202 -52.81 15.54 12.80
N GLY A 203 -51.93 16.31 13.46
CA GLY A 203 -51.28 15.94 14.71
C GLY A 203 -50.38 14.71 14.57
N ILE A 204 -49.74 14.54 13.42
CA ILE A 204 -48.82 13.43 13.12
C ILE A 204 -47.38 13.93 13.15
N THR A 205 -46.52 13.22 13.88
CA THR A 205 -45.08 13.52 13.95
C THR A 205 -44.28 12.63 12.98
N LEU A 206 -43.06 13.05 12.65
CA LEU A 206 -42.12 12.22 11.85
C LEU A 206 -41.84 10.88 12.55
N SER A 207 -41.77 10.89 13.88
CA SER A 207 -41.59 9.67 14.69
C SER A 207 -42.73 8.67 14.50
N ASP A 208 -43.97 9.17 14.35
CA ASP A 208 -45.15 8.30 14.15
C ASP A 208 -45.07 7.59 12.79
N ILE A 209 -44.65 8.30 11.76
CA ILE A 209 -44.40 7.73 10.42
C ILE A 209 -43.27 6.69 10.51
N GLN A 210 -42.13 7.05 11.10
CA GLN A 210 -40.99 6.16 11.27
C GLN A 210 -41.37 4.90 12.04
N GLN A 211 -42.11 5.03 13.13
CA GLN A 211 -42.56 3.88 13.90
C GLN A 211 -43.57 3.02 13.13
N ALA A 212 -44.47 3.63 12.36
CA ALA A 212 -45.41 2.88 11.53
C ALA A 212 -44.71 2.05 10.46
N VAL A 213 -43.76 2.64 9.75
CA VAL A 213 -42.89 1.94 8.75
C VAL A 213 -42.08 0.84 9.44
N SER A 214 -41.40 1.15 10.53
CA SER A 214 -40.61 0.17 11.27
C SER A 214 -41.45 -1.02 11.75
N ARG A 215 -42.60 -0.76 12.30
CA ARG A 215 -43.50 -1.83 12.79
C ARG A 215 -44.03 -2.70 11.66
N TYR A 216 -44.27 -2.13 10.50
CA TYR A 216 -44.76 -2.89 9.35
C TYR A 216 -43.72 -3.88 8.81
N TYR A 217 -42.44 -3.51 8.81
CA TYR A 217 -41.34 -4.38 8.33
C TYR A 217 -40.59 -5.12 9.46
N LEU A 218 -41.05 -4.99 10.73
CA LEU A 218 -40.39 -5.59 11.87
C LEU A 218 -40.45 -7.12 11.79
N LYS A 219 -39.27 -7.75 11.89
CA LYS A 219 -39.14 -9.19 12.16
C LYS A 219 -38.74 -9.38 13.60
N GLU A 220 -39.66 -9.94 14.40
CA GLU A 220 -39.43 -10.13 15.83
C GLU A 220 -39.09 -11.60 16.11
N PHE A 221 -37.92 -11.83 16.73
CA PHE A 221 -37.49 -13.16 17.12
C PHE A 221 -38.12 -13.52 18.48
N LEU A 222 -39.03 -14.47 18.49
CA LEU A 222 -39.76 -14.89 19.67
C LEU A 222 -39.02 -15.90 20.56
N GLY A 223 -37.92 -16.44 20.10
CA GLY A 223 -37.09 -17.41 20.82
C GLY A 223 -36.96 -18.75 20.12
N THR A 224 -36.44 -19.75 20.84
CA THR A 224 -36.35 -21.14 20.37
C THR A 224 -37.35 -22.01 21.10
N TYR A 225 -38.10 -22.79 20.33
CA TYR A 225 -39.13 -23.70 20.87
C TYR A 225 -38.73 -25.15 20.55
N ASN A 226 -39.12 -26.02 21.51
CA ASN A 226 -38.87 -27.45 21.40
C ASN A 226 -40.01 -28.10 20.65
N VAL A 227 -39.79 -28.71 19.52
CA VAL A 227 -40.79 -29.41 18.73
C VAL A 227 -40.43 -30.89 18.67
N GLU A 228 -41.39 -31.79 18.87
CA GLU A 228 -41.18 -33.21 18.71
C GLU A 228 -41.11 -33.53 17.20
N SER A 229 -39.97 -34.06 16.80
CA SER A 229 -39.74 -34.52 15.42
C SER A 229 -40.56 -35.79 15.17
N SER A 230 -40.99 -35.99 13.93
CA SER A 230 -41.68 -37.21 13.48
C SER A 230 -40.83 -38.50 13.72
N THR A 231 -39.54 -38.34 14.03
CA THR A 231 -38.58 -39.40 14.36
C THR A 231 -38.46 -39.66 15.87
N GLY A 232 -39.21 -38.94 16.74
CA GLY A 232 -39.23 -39.13 18.20
C GLY A 232 -38.12 -38.36 18.96
N GLY A 233 -37.37 -37.51 18.28
CA GLY A 233 -36.37 -36.60 18.88
C GLY A 233 -36.94 -35.20 19.14
N LYS A 234 -36.37 -34.50 20.11
CA LYS A 234 -36.70 -33.08 20.36
C LYS A 234 -35.78 -32.20 19.53
N GLU A 235 -36.36 -31.38 18.65
CA GLU A 235 -35.65 -30.40 17.84
C GLU A 235 -35.94 -28.98 18.32
N TRP A 236 -34.87 -28.13 18.37
CA TRP A 236 -35.02 -26.70 18.72
C TRP A 236 -35.22 -25.88 17.44
N ILE A 237 -36.43 -25.34 17.28
CA ILE A 237 -36.81 -24.52 16.14
C ILE A 237 -36.83 -23.07 16.55
N ARG A 238 -36.29 -22.20 15.72
CA ARG A 238 -36.37 -20.75 15.90
C ARG A 238 -37.74 -20.25 15.47
N LEU A 239 -38.40 -19.52 16.35
CA LEU A 239 -39.69 -18.90 16.06
C LEU A 239 -39.48 -17.39 15.87
N ALA A 240 -39.92 -16.88 14.72
CA ALA A 240 -39.91 -15.49 14.39
C ALA A 240 -41.29 -15.03 13.94
N LEU A 241 -41.73 -13.88 14.41
CA LEU A 241 -42.88 -13.18 13.89
C LEU A 241 -42.44 -12.41 12.64
N MET A 242 -43.09 -12.67 11.53
CA MET A 242 -42.80 -11.97 10.26
C MET A 242 -44.10 -11.35 9.75
N PRO A 243 -44.08 -10.12 9.24
CA PRO A 243 -45.23 -9.55 8.55
C PRO A 243 -45.57 -10.40 7.31
N GLU A 244 -46.85 -10.49 6.98
CA GLU A 244 -47.31 -11.14 5.73
C GLU A 244 -46.94 -10.25 4.53
N THR A 245 -45.68 -10.32 4.08
CA THR A 245 -45.22 -9.62 2.87
C THR A 245 -45.22 -10.64 1.75
N LYS A 246 -46.26 -10.64 0.93
CA LYS A 246 -46.33 -11.43 -0.29
C LYS A 246 -45.75 -10.71 -1.48
N ASP A 247 -45.52 -9.39 -1.35
CA ASP A 247 -45.04 -8.54 -2.46
C ASP A 247 -43.63 -8.03 -2.20
N GLU A 248 -42.79 -8.17 -3.16
CA GLU A 248 -41.45 -7.59 -3.21
C GLU A 248 -41.60 -6.09 -3.43
N GLY A 249 -41.25 -5.27 -2.46
CA GLY A 249 -41.23 -3.81 -2.58
C GLY A 249 -41.91 -3.07 -1.41
N PHE A 250 -41.95 -1.74 -1.55
CA PHE A 250 -42.57 -0.85 -0.57
C PHE A 250 -43.98 -0.46 -1.02
N ASP A 251 -45.01 -0.71 -0.17
CA ASP A 251 -46.38 -0.34 -0.42
C ASP A 251 -46.91 0.56 0.72
N ALA A 252 -46.96 1.86 0.49
CA ALA A 252 -47.44 2.84 1.46
C ALA A 252 -48.95 2.68 1.79
N SER A 253 -49.74 2.11 0.86
CA SER A 253 -51.19 1.97 1.06
C SER A 253 -51.58 1.02 2.22
N ARG A 254 -50.68 0.10 2.53
CA ARG A 254 -50.86 -0.91 3.61
C ARG A 254 -50.45 -0.43 5.00
N ILE A 255 -49.68 0.66 5.06
CA ILE A 255 -49.16 1.17 6.34
C ILE A 255 -50.14 2.18 6.94
N ARG A 256 -50.51 1.99 8.18
CA ARG A 256 -51.38 2.87 8.91
C ARG A 256 -50.62 3.64 9.96
N VAL A 257 -50.73 4.96 9.89
CA VAL A 257 -50.16 5.91 10.87
C VAL A 257 -51.29 6.36 11.83
N LYS A 258 -50.98 6.36 13.14
CA LYS A 258 -51.92 6.78 14.14
C LYS A 258 -51.72 8.26 14.47
N SER A 259 -52.76 9.08 14.30
CA SER A 259 -52.80 10.50 14.71
C SER A 259 -52.81 10.61 16.24
N ALA A 260 -52.43 11.77 16.78
CA ALA A 260 -52.54 12.10 18.20
C ALA A 260 -53.99 11.95 18.73
N GLU A 261 -54.99 12.18 17.90
CA GLU A 261 -56.41 11.98 18.20
C GLU A 261 -56.87 10.49 18.17
N GLY A 262 -55.94 9.57 17.79
CA GLY A 262 -56.23 8.13 17.70
C GLY A 262 -56.80 7.66 16.38
N LYS A 263 -56.94 8.53 15.38
CA LYS A 263 -57.40 8.21 14.04
C LYS A 263 -56.28 7.49 13.25
N LEU A 264 -56.64 6.42 12.54
CA LEU A 264 -55.74 5.71 11.67
C LEU A 264 -55.86 6.28 10.24
N ILE A 265 -54.75 6.76 9.71
CA ILE A 265 -54.65 7.36 8.38
C ILE A 265 -53.68 6.49 7.56
N SER A 266 -53.99 6.29 6.29
CA SER A 266 -53.08 5.53 5.38
C SER A 266 -51.84 6.37 5.03
N LEU A 267 -50.68 5.73 4.95
CA LEU A 267 -49.44 6.46 4.70
C LEU A 267 -49.43 7.10 3.28
N ASP A 268 -50.05 6.49 2.28
CA ASP A 268 -50.20 7.05 0.94
C ASP A 268 -51.01 8.34 0.85
N GLU A 269 -51.90 8.59 1.86
CA GLU A 269 -52.63 9.88 2.00
C GLU A 269 -51.72 11.00 2.56
N LEU A 270 -50.63 10.62 3.23
CA LEU A 270 -49.70 11.55 3.93
C LEU A 270 -48.45 11.87 3.15
N VAL A 271 -48.04 10.98 2.22
CA VAL A 271 -46.79 11.09 1.50
C VAL A 271 -46.96 10.80 0.03
N THR A 272 -46.16 11.45 -0.82
CA THR A 272 -45.97 11.06 -2.22
C THR A 272 -44.83 10.10 -2.29
N VAL A 273 -45.05 8.90 -2.81
CA VAL A 273 -44.05 7.84 -2.90
C VAL A 273 -43.42 7.90 -4.28
N SER A 274 -42.09 7.94 -4.33
CA SER A 274 -41.31 7.80 -5.56
C SER A 274 -40.23 6.73 -5.38
N HIS A 275 -40.09 5.85 -6.40
CA HIS A 275 -39.03 4.85 -6.46
C HIS A 275 -38.00 5.32 -7.49
N MET A 276 -36.81 5.64 -7.05
CA MET A 276 -35.76 6.24 -7.88
C MET A 276 -34.37 5.73 -7.52
N GLU A 277 -33.41 5.94 -8.39
CA GLU A 277 -32.00 5.70 -8.08
C GLU A 277 -31.53 6.67 -6.98
N GLU A 278 -30.77 6.18 -5.99
CA GLU A 278 -30.12 7.04 -5.00
C GLU A 278 -29.25 8.07 -5.73
N ALA A 279 -29.25 9.32 -5.25
CA ALA A 279 -28.42 10.36 -5.85
C ALA A 279 -26.94 9.89 -5.89
N PRO A 280 -26.30 9.90 -7.06
CA PRO A 280 -24.92 9.41 -7.19
C PRO A 280 -23.98 10.24 -6.33
N GLN A 281 -23.07 9.57 -5.63
CA GLN A 281 -22.01 10.22 -4.86
C GLN A 281 -20.73 10.44 -5.68
N SER A 282 -20.64 9.76 -6.81
CA SER A 282 -19.53 9.84 -7.74
C SER A 282 -19.97 9.38 -9.13
N TYR A 283 -19.25 9.79 -10.18
CA TYR A 283 -19.47 9.30 -11.52
C TYR A 283 -18.21 8.64 -12.05
N TYR A 284 -18.39 7.51 -12.72
CA TYR A 284 -17.32 6.83 -13.44
C TYR A 284 -17.77 6.53 -14.88
N ARG A 285 -16.98 6.99 -15.88
CA ARG A 285 -17.28 6.82 -17.30
C ARG A 285 -16.03 6.46 -18.10
N ILE A 286 -16.22 5.69 -19.16
CA ILE A 286 -15.18 5.44 -20.16
C ILE A 286 -15.71 5.93 -21.51
N ASN A 287 -14.91 6.74 -22.21
CA ASN A 287 -15.29 7.34 -23.49
C ASN A 287 -16.63 8.10 -23.46
N GLY A 288 -16.98 8.69 -22.30
CA GLY A 288 -18.22 9.39 -22.06
C GLY A 288 -19.45 8.51 -21.77
N LEU A 289 -19.32 7.19 -21.83
CA LEU A 289 -20.40 6.25 -21.52
C LEU A 289 -20.34 5.84 -20.04
N ASN A 290 -21.51 5.64 -19.43
CA ASN A 290 -21.62 5.11 -18.09
C ASN A 290 -20.95 3.74 -18.01
N SER A 291 -20.24 3.50 -16.92
CA SER A 291 -19.44 2.31 -16.76
C SER A 291 -19.61 1.73 -15.35
N ILE A 292 -19.65 0.42 -15.27
CA ILE A 292 -19.51 -0.31 -14.01
C ILE A 292 -18.13 -0.97 -13.92
N TYR A 293 -17.68 -1.18 -12.72
CA TYR A 293 -16.40 -1.78 -12.43
C TYR A 293 -16.59 -3.21 -11.89
N LEU A 294 -15.98 -4.17 -12.56
CA LEU A 294 -15.98 -5.57 -12.17
C LEU A 294 -14.58 -5.93 -11.70
N SER A 295 -14.43 -6.35 -10.45
CA SER A 295 -13.16 -6.77 -9.88
C SER A 295 -13.19 -8.23 -9.49
N ILE A 296 -12.10 -8.95 -9.83
CA ILE A 296 -11.95 -10.39 -9.60
C ILE A 296 -10.81 -10.60 -8.62
N THR A 297 -11.11 -11.28 -7.52
CA THR A 297 -10.16 -11.68 -6.50
C THR A 297 -9.92 -13.18 -6.61
N ALA A 298 -8.64 -13.59 -6.66
CA ALA A 298 -8.25 -15.00 -6.71
C ALA A 298 -8.25 -15.63 -5.31
N GLU A 299 -8.42 -16.94 -5.25
CA GLU A 299 -8.14 -17.73 -4.04
C GLU A 299 -6.66 -17.64 -3.66
N GLU A 300 -6.37 -17.78 -2.38
CA GLU A 300 -5.01 -17.61 -1.85
C GLU A 300 -3.99 -18.58 -2.47
N THR A 301 -4.42 -19.81 -2.74
CA THR A 301 -3.59 -20.87 -3.31
C THR A 301 -3.59 -20.90 -4.84
N ALA A 302 -4.39 -20.05 -5.49
CA ALA A 302 -4.54 -20.06 -6.94
C ALA A 302 -3.28 -19.51 -7.66
N ASN A 303 -2.94 -20.17 -8.76
CA ASN A 303 -1.94 -19.65 -9.69
C ASN A 303 -2.56 -18.53 -10.55
N GLN A 304 -2.26 -17.26 -10.20
CA GLN A 304 -2.86 -16.11 -10.86
C GLN A 304 -2.55 -16.03 -12.37
N LEU A 305 -1.42 -16.56 -12.83
CA LEU A 305 -1.08 -16.55 -14.26
C LEU A 305 -1.99 -17.47 -15.07
N GLN A 306 -2.26 -18.66 -14.55
CA GLN A 306 -3.15 -19.62 -15.20
C GLN A 306 -4.60 -19.14 -15.13
N LEU A 307 -5.01 -18.63 -13.98
CA LEU A 307 -6.35 -18.10 -13.74
C LEU A 307 -6.64 -16.89 -14.65
N SER A 308 -5.69 -15.96 -14.79
CA SER A 308 -5.82 -14.81 -15.71
C SER A 308 -6.06 -15.24 -17.15
N LYS A 309 -5.38 -16.29 -17.62
CA LYS A 309 -5.59 -16.82 -18.97
C LYS A 309 -7.02 -17.32 -19.15
N GLN A 310 -7.54 -18.11 -18.19
CA GLN A 310 -8.91 -18.62 -18.21
C GLN A 310 -9.94 -17.50 -18.16
N VAL A 311 -9.72 -16.49 -17.29
CA VAL A 311 -10.60 -15.33 -17.19
C VAL A 311 -10.62 -14.52 -18.49
N LYS A 312 -9.46 -14.29 -19.13
CA LYS A 312 -9.38 -13.58 -20.42
C LYS A 312 -10.10 -14.33 -21.53
N GLU A 313 -9.89 -15.64 -21.64
CA GLU A 313 -10.57 -16.49 -22.62
C GLU A 313 -12.09 -16.44 -22.45
N GLU A 314 -12.59 -16.50 -21.20
CA GLU A 314 -14.01 -16.39 -20.91
C GLU A 314 -14.56 -14.98 -21.16
N MET A 315 -13.80 -13.91 -20.81
CA MET A 315 -14.21 -12.53 -21.11
C MET A 315 -14.26 -12.24 -22.60
N GLU A 316 -13.35 -12.80 -23.41
CA GLU A 316 -13.41 -12.70 -24.88
C GLU A 316 -14.64 -13.45 -25.44
N ALA A 317 -15.01 -14.59 -24.86
CA ALA A 317 -16.21 -15.31 -25.21
C ALA A 317 -17.48 -14.53 -24.85
N ILE A 318 -17.50 -13.88 -23.68
CA ILE A 318 -18.60 -13.00 -23.25
C ILE A 318 -18.71 -11.80 -24.18
N GLN A 319 -17.61 -11.17 -24.55
CA GLN A 319 -17.60 -9.98 -25.43
C GLN A 319 -18.26 -10.23 -26.78
N LYS A 320 -18.18 -11.45 -27.31
CA LYS A 320 -18.82 -11.82 -28.57
C LYS A 320 -20.35 -11.95 -28.49
N VAL A 321 -20.89 -12.11 -27.29
CA VAL A 321 -22.33 -12.34 -27.04
C VAL A 321 -22.99 -11.09 -26.44
N LEU A 322 -22.23 -10.05 -26.16
CA LEU A 322 -22.76 -8.79 -25.59
C LEU A 322 -23.80 -8.12 -26.51
N PRO A 323 -24.82 -7.47 -25.95
CA PRO A 323 -25.76 -6.66 -26.71
C PRO A 323 -25.05 -5.51 -27.41
N ALA A 324 -25.66 -5.01 -28.49
CA ALA A 324 -25.14 -3.86 -29.24
C ALA A 324 -24.96 -2.62 -28.31
N GLY A 325 -23.78 -2.02 -28.33
CA GLY A 325 -23.44 -0.86 -27.50
C GLY A 325 -22.83 -1.19 -26.15
N TYR A 326 -22.71 -2.48 -25.75
CA TYR A 326 -21.96 -2.89 -24.58
C TYR A 326 -20.53 -3.19 -24.96
N GLU A 327 -19.57 -2.66 -24.19
CA GLU A 327 -18.13 -2.89 -24.40
C GLU A 327 -17.45 -3.24 -23.08
N ILE A 328 -16.52 -4.21 -23.13
CA ILE A 328 -15.69 -4.60 -21.99
C ILE A 328 -14.26 -4.12 -22.22
N HIS A 329 -13.70 -3.44 -21.22
CA HIS A 329 -12.31 -3.02 -21.22
C HIS A 329 -11.59 -3.59 -20.00
N THR A 330 -10.37 -4.11 -20.20
CA THR A 330 -9.49 -4.49 -19.10
C THR A 330 -8.92 -3.23 -18.45
N SER A 331 -9.27 -2.98 -17.19
CA SER A 331 -8.79 -1.81 -16.45
C SER A 331 -7.51 -2.10 -15.68
N TYR A 332 -7.36 -3.31 -15.18
CA TYR A 332 -6.18 -3.73 -14.42
C TYR A 332 -5.95 -5.23 -14.61
N ASP A 333 -4.71 -5.58 -14.85
CA ASP A 333 -4.24 -6.97 -14.89
C ASP A 333 -2.87 -7.06 -14.20
N ALA A 334 -2.86 -7.61 -12.99
CA ALA A 334 -1.62 -7.84 -12.25
C ALA A 334 -0.68 -8.80 -12.97
N THR A 335 -1.21 -9.71 -13.81
CA THR A 335 -0.44 -10.77 -14.45
C THR A 335 0.37 -10.27 -15.64
N GLU A 336 -0.03 -9.18 -16.29
CA GLU A 336 0.74 -8.57 -17.38
C GLU A 336 2.11 -8.10 -16.87
N PHE A 337 2.12 -7.43 -15.72
CA PHE A 337 3.36 -7.03 -15.06
C PHE A 337 4.17 -8.24 -14.57
N ILE A 338 3.51 -9.27 -14.03
CA ILE A 338 4.18 -10.52 -13.63
C ILE A 338 4.86 -11.17 -14.83
N HIS A 339 4.19 -11.26 -15.97
CA HIS A 339 4.76 -11.83 -17.20
C HIS A 339 5.98 -11.07 -17.69
N GLU A 340 5.91 -9.75 -17.74
CA GLU A 340 7.05 -8.93 -18.16
C GLU A 340 8.26 -9.12 -17.23
N GLU A 341 8.05 -9.07 -15.91
CA GLU A 341 9.13 -9.22 -14.94
C GLU A 341 9.69 -10.65 -14.92
N LEU A 342 8.83 -11.66 -15.03
CA LEU A 342 9.27 -13.06 -15.18
C LEU A 342 10.12 -13.25 -16.43
N ASN A 343 9.72 -12.71 -17.58
CA ASN A 343 10.48 -12.80 -18.81
C ASN A 343 11.84 -12.12 -18.68
N LYS A 344 11.91 -10.94 -18.03
CA LYS A 344 13.17 -10.27 -17.72
C LYS A 344 14.05 -11.12 -16.80
N ILE A 345 13.46 -11.72 -15.75
CA ILE A 345 14.20 -12.60 -14.82
C ILE A 345 14.69 -13.85 -15.53
N TYR A 346 13.84 -14.53 -16.32
CA TYR A 346 14.24 -15.72 -17.08
C TYR A 346 15.35 -15.42 -18.07
N LEU A 347 15.24 -14.31 -18.82
CA LEU A 347 16.27 -13.90 -19.77
C LEU A 347 17.60 -13.60 -19.04
N ARG A 348 17.56 -12.82 -17.96
CA ARG A 348 18.74 -12.47 -17.17
C ARG A 348 19.37 -13.70 -16.52
N THR A 349 18.55 -14.56 -15.91
CA THR A 349 19.00 -15.82 -15.27
C THR A 349 19.61 -16.75 -16.33
N GLY A 350 18.93 -16.96 -17.44
CA GLY A 350 19.41 -17.78 -18.54
C GLY A 350 20.73 -17.26 -19.10
N LEU A 351 20.82 -15.95 -19.34
CA LEU A 351 22.07 -15.31 -19.83
C LEU A 351 23.22 -15.45 -18.83
N THR A 352 22.95 -15.25 -17.53
CA THR A 352 23.94 -15.38 -16.45
C THR A 352 24.48 -16.81 -16.37
N VAL A 353 23.57 -17.80 -16.36
CA VAL A 353 23.97 -19.23 -16.36
C VAL A 353 24.72 -19.58 -17.62
N LEU A 354 24.30 -19.11 -18.80
CA LEU A 354 24.97 -19.35 -20.07
C LEU A 354 26.39 -18.78 -20.09
N ILE A 355 26.55 -17.52 -19.66
CA ILE A 355 27.87 -16.86 -19.59
C ILE A 355 28.81 -17.65 -18.66
N LEU A 356 28.27 -18.05 -17.47
CA LEU A 356 29.06 -18.79 -16.49
C LEU A 356 29.47 -20.18 -17.03
N LEU A 357 28.53 -20.92 -17.63
CA LEU A 357 28.81 -22.22 -18.26
C LEU A 357 29.78 -22.08 -19.42
N PHE A 358 29.66 -21.03 -20.22
CA PHE A 358 30.60 -20.72 -21.30
C PHE A 358 32.01 -20.45 -20.76
N PHE A 359 32.12 -19.70 -19.68
CA PHE A 359 33.40 -19.39 -19.03
C PHE A 359 34.04 -20.66 -18.44
N VAL A 360 33.24 -21.52 -17.76
CA VAL A 360 33.72 -22.82 -17.28
C VAL A 360 34.19 -23.71 -18.44
N LEU A 361 33.47 -23.71 -19.56
CA LEU A 361 33.87 -24.49 -20.75
C LEU A 361 35.21 -24.00 -21.33
N ILE A 362 35.43 -22.68 -21.42
CA ILE A 362 36.68 -22.10 -21.89
C ILE A 362 37.86 -22.50 -21.01
N ILE A 363 37.67 -22.45 -19.68
CA ILE A 363 38.76 -22.78 -18.73
C ILE A 363 39.04 -24.25 -18.71
N THR A 364 38.03 -25.10 -18.63
CA THR A 364 38.19 -26.53 -18.45
C THR A 364 38.40 -27.30 -19.77
N LEU A 365 37.83 -26.78 -20.88
CA LEU A 365 37.83 -27.42 -22.21
C LEU A 365 37.35 -28.90 -22.17
N ASN A 366 36.51 -29.24 -21.20
CA ASN A 366 36.04 -30.59 -20.98
C ASN A 366 34.51 -30.63 -20.91
N PRO A 367 33.80 -31.15 -21.93
CA PRO A 367 32.35 -31.16 -21.93
C PRO A 367 31.74 -32.05 -20.83
N ARG A 368 32.45 -33.05 -20.31
CA ARG A 368 32.02 -33.89 -19.21
C ARG A 368 32.00 -33.13 -17.88
N TYR A 369 32.90 -32.17 -17.71
CA TYR A 369 32.92 -31.27 -16.57
C TYR A 369 31.73 -30.32 -16.62
N LEU A 370 31.46 -29.77 -17.79
CA LEU A 370 30.28 -28.91 -18.00
C LEU A 370 28.99 -29.66 -17.71
N PHE A 371 28.84 -30.90 -18.24
CA PHE A 371 27.69 -31.75 -17.98
C PHE A 371 27.46 -31.99 -16.49
N LEU A 372 28.54 -32.26 -15.72
CA LEU A 372 28.45 -32.42 -14.26
C LEU A 372 27.86 -31.20 -13.60
N ILE A 373 28.33 -30.00 -13.96
CA ILE A 373 27.82 -28.75 -13.37
C ILE A 373 26.35 -28.55 -13.70
N VAL A 374 25.97 -28.71 -14.98
CA VAL A 374 24.54 -28.53 -15.40
C VAL A 374 23.62 -29.50 -14.65
N VAL A 375 23.99 -30.78 -14.58
CA VAL A 375 23.17 -31.77 -13.86
C VAL A 375 23.09 -31.50 -12.38
N SER A 376 24.21 -31.11 -11.73
CA SER A 376 24.21 -30.73 -10.31
C SER A 376 23.33 -29.53 -10.02
N LEU A 377 23.36 -28.50 -10.91
CA LEU A 377 22.52 -27.32 -10.79
C LEU A 377 21.04 -27.65 -10.92
N SER A 378 20.69 -28.44 -11.94
CA SER A 378 19.30 -28.87 -12.17
C SER A 378 18.72 -29.67 -11.00
N ILE A 379 19.51 -30.60 -10.46
CA ILE A 379 19.10 -31.38 -9.27
C ILE A 379 18.98 -30.50 -8.04
N ASN A 380 19.86 -29.54 -7.85
CA ASN A 380 19.77 -28.62 -6.72
C ASN A 380 18.47 -27.83 -6.74
N ILE A 381 18.11 -27.24 -7.90
CA ILE A 381 16.85 -26.49 -8.03
C ILE A 381 15.65 -27.40 -7.78
N ALA A 382 15.63 -28.56 -8.42
CA ALA A 382 14.52 -29.50 -8.30
C ALA A 382 14.31 -30.00 -6.86
N VAL A 383 15.36 -30.27 -6.13
CA VAL A 383 15.27 -30.64 -4.70
C VAL A 383 14.84 -29.47 -3.85
N ALA A 384 15.32 -28.25 -4.15
CA ALA A 384 14.95 -27.05 -3.39
C ALA A 384 13.44 -26.72 -3.51
N VAL A 385 12.83 -26.98 -4.66
CA VAL A 385 11.37 -26.80 -4.89
C VAL A 385 10.53 -27.58 -3.89
N ILE A 386 10.97 -28.78 -3.48
CA ILE A 386 10.25 -29.57 -2.45
C ILE A 386 10.17 -28.78 -1.14
N PHE A 387 11.27 -28.16 -0.74
CA PHE A 387 11.30 -27.35 0.47
C PHE A 387 10.50 -26.07 0.32
N TYR A 388 10.47 -25.46 -0.88
CA TYR A 388 9.60 -24.27 -1.13
C TYR A 388 8.14 -24.63 -0.90
N TYR A 389 7.70 -25.79 -1.42
CA TYR A 389 6.34 -26.28 -1.22
C TYR A 389 6.04 -26.61 0.25
N LEU A 390 6.97 -27.33 0.94
CA LEU A 390 6.81 -27.72 2.35
C LEU A 390 6.73 -26.51 3.31
N PHE A 391 7.50 -25.46 3.04
CA PHE A 391 7.49 -24.24 3.86
C PHE A 391 6.47 -23.19 3.41
N GLY A 392 5.66 -23.49 2.39
CA GLY A 392 4.63 -22.59 1.88
C GLY A 392 5.19 -21.26 1.37
N LEU A 393 6.36 -21.29 0.69
CA LEU A 393 6.99 -20.09 0.18
C LEU A 393 6.27 -19.58 -1.08
N GLU A 394 5.98 -18.29 -1.10
CA GLU A 394 5.36 -17.64 -2.26
C GLU A 394 6.41 -17.28 -3.33
N MET A 395 6.11 -17.63 -4.57
CA MET A 395 6.92 -17.23 -5.72
C MET A 395 6.56 -15.82 -6.16
N GLN A 396 7.15 -14.85 -5.50
CA GLN A 396 7.02 -13.43 -5.77
C GLN A 396 8.31 -12.86 -6.41
N LEU A 397 8.28 -11.59 -6.82
CA LEU A 397 9.41 -10.94 -7.49
C LEU A 397 10.74 -11.09 -6.72
N TYR A 398 10.72 -10.88 -5.40
CA TYR A 398 11.92 -10.99 -4.58
C TYR A 398 12.40 -12.44 -4.41
N SER A 399 11.49 -13.41 -4.24
CA SER A 399 11.87 -14.83 -4.15
C SER A 399 12.47 -15.36 -5.45
N LEU A 400 11.97 -14.93 -6.61
CA LEU A 400 12.54 -15.27 -7.92
C LEU A 400 13.93 -14.65 -8.13
N ALA A 401 14.14 -13.40 -7.67
CA ALA A 401 15.46 -12.79 -7.64
C ALA A 401 16.40 -13.58 -6.72
N GLY A 402 15.92 -14.08 -5.59
CA GLY A 402 16.65 -14.97 -4.67
C GLY A 402 17.10 -16.28 -5.33
N ILE A 403 16.25 -16.90 -6.13
CA ILE A 403 16.64 -18.08 -6.93
C ILE A 403 17.80 -17.72 -7.87
N THR A 404 17.69 -16.60 -8.60
CA THR A 404 18.74 -16.16 -9.56
C THR A 404 20.08 -15.94 -8.87
N VAL A 405 20.09 -15.28 -7.72
CA VAL A 405 21.32 -15.02 -6.94
C VAL A 405 21.88 -16.32 -6.38
N SER A 406 21.03 -17.19 -5.83
CA SER A 406 21.47 -18.46 -5.23
C SER A 406 22.09 -19.42 -6.26
N LEU A 407 21.66 -19.37 -7.53
CA LEU A 407 22.28 -20.18 -8.60
C LEU A 407 23.77 -19.96 -8.73
N ASN A 408 24.23 -18.72 -8.65
CA ASN A 408 25.67 -18.42 -8.71
C ASN A 408 26.41 -19.01 -7.53
N LEU A 409 25.85 -18.88 -6.31
CA LEU A 409 26.46 -19.41 -5.09
C LEU A 409 26.49 -20.96 -5.06
N VAL A 410 25.49 -21.61 -5.62
CA VAL A 410 25.38 -23.06 -5.74
C VAL A 410 26.43 -23.61 -6.70
N ILE A 411 26.69 -22.93 -7.82
CA ILE A 411 27.70 -23.33 -8.81
C ILE A 411 29.09 -23.29 -8.19
N ASP A 412 29.41 -22.30 -7.37
CA ASP A 412 30.71 -22.19 -6.71
C ASP A 412 31.00 -23.39 -5.82
N ASN A 413 30.03 -23.83 -5.02
CA ASN A 413 30.16 -25.03 -4.18
C ASN A 413 30.47 -26.28 -5.03
N THR A 414 29.79 -26.44 -6.16
CA THR A 414 29.99 -27.56 -7.09
C THR A 414 31.35 -27.52 -7.75
N ILE A 415 31.82 -26.35 -8.22
CA ILE A 415 33.10 -26.16 -8.85
C ILE A 415 34.25 -26.46 -7.87
N VAL A 416 34.22 -25.85 -6.68
CA VAL A 416 35.27 -26.03 -5.67
C VAL A 416 35.39 -27.47 -5.25
N MET A 417 34.23 -28.14 -5.00
CA MET A 417 34.25 -29.57 -4.62
C MET A 417 34.78 -30.46 -5.74
N THR A 418 34.34 -30.22 -6.98
CA THR A 418 34.78 -30.98 -8.16
C THR A 418 36.28 -30.80 -8.41
N ASP A 419 36.78 -29.58 -8.36
CA ASP A 419 38.21 -29.30 -8.58
C ASP A 419 39.09 -29.94 -7.49
N HIS A 420 38.63 -29.86 -6.23
CA HIS A 420 39.35 -30.43 -5.11
C HIS A 420 39.40 -31.97 -5.19
N ILE A 421 38.31 -32.64 -5.55
CA ILE A 421 38.25 -34.10 -5.73
C ILE A 421 39.17 -34.51 -6.89
N LEU A 422 39.17 -33.79 -8.02
CA LEU A 422 40.03 -34.09 -9.18
C LEU A 422 41.53 -33.91 -8.90
N HIS A 423 41.90 -32.94 -8.05
CA HIS A 423 43.30 -32.62 -7.78
C HIS A 423 43.86 -33.37 -6.57
N ARG A 424 43.09 -33.46 -5.47
CA ARG A 424 43.56 -34.00 -4.17
C ARG A 424 42.95 -35.35 -3.77
N ARG A 425 41.90 -35.80 -4.49
CA ARG A 425 41.21 -37.10 -4.25
C ARG A 425 40.71 -37.30 -2.80
N ASN A 426 40.30 -36.23 -2.12
CA ASN A 426 39.71 -36.29 -0.79
C ASN A 426 38.56 -35.30 -0.68
N LEU A 427 37.79 -35.40 0.42
CA LEU A 427 36.60 -34.56 0.68
C LEU A 427 36.91 -33.38 1.65
N LYS A 428 38.18 -33.11 1.97
CA LYS A 428 38.54 -32.11 3.01
C LYS A 428 38.11 -30.67 2.64
N ALA A 429 37.83 -30.37 1.34
CA ALA A 429 37.27 -29.09 0.92
C ALA A 429 35.89 -28.83 1.49
N PHE A 430 35.14 -29.87 1.90
CA PHE A 430 33.79 -29.71 2.43
C PHE A 430 33.72 -28.78 3.64
N MET A 431 34.68 -28.88 4.56
CA MET A 431 34.71 -28.01 5.77
C MET A 431 34.83 -26.53 5.38
N SER A 432 35.62 -26.22 4.35
CA SER A 432 35.76 -24.84 3.85
C SER A 432 34.50 -24.35 3.14
N ILE A 433 33.86 -25.22 2.34
CA ILE A 433 32.58 -24.93 1.69
C ILE A 433 31.49 -24.75 2.74
N LEU A 434 31.41 -25.64 3.72
CA LEU A 434 30.44 -25.53 4.83
C LEU A 434 30.57 -24.20 5.57
N ALA A 435 31.81 -23.81 5.93
CA ALA A 435 32.04 -22.55 6.62
C ALA A 435 31.66 -21.33 5.77
N ALA A 436 31.99 -21.33 4.47
CA ALA A 436 31.59 -20.25 3.57
C ALA A 436 30.09 -20.14 3.41
N THR A 437 29.40 -21.26 3.22
CA THR A 437 27.93 -21.27 3.09
C THR A 437 27.21 -20.90 4.38
N LEU A 438 27.71 -21.38 5.55
CA LEU A 438 27.16 -20.99 6.87
C LEU A 438 27.34 -19.49 7.12
N THR A 439 28.42 -18.88 6.67
CA THR A 439 28.63 -17.44 6.79
C THR A 439 27.58 -16.67 5.98
N THR A 440 27.31 -17.08 4.73
CA THR A 440 26.29 -16.47 3.88
C THR A 440 24.88 -16.69 4.43
N MET A 441 24.56 -17.91 4.86
CA MET A 441 23.27 -18.21 5.50
C MET A 441 23.07 -17.39 6.78
N GLY A 442 24.12 -17.28 7.62
CA GLY A 442 24.09 -16.49 8.84
C GLY A 442 23.87 -15.00 8.58
N ALA A 443 24.48 -14.46 7.52
CA ALA A 443 24.23 -13.09 7.10
C ALA A 443 22.77 -12.86 6.67
N LEU A 444 22.17 -13.81 5.95
CA LEU A 444 20.78 -13.72 5.51
C LEU A 444 19.75 -13.87 6.64
N VAL A 445 20.10 -14.59 7.71
CA VAL A 445 19.22 -14.74 8.88
C VAL A 445 18.91 -13.38 9.50
N ILE A 446 19.77 -12.37 9.32
CA ILE A 446 19.53 -11.03 9.84
C ILE A 446 18.28 -10.37 9.24
N ILE A 447 17.84 -10.78 8.04
CA ILE A 447 16.62 -10.30 7.40
C ILE A 447 15.38 -10.55 8.27
N PHE A 448 15.37 -11.64 9.04
CA PHE A 448 14.28 -11.97 9.96
C PHE A 448 14.21 -11.06 11.20
N PHE A 449 15.25 -10.28 11.45
CA PHE A 449 15.33 -9.30 12.55
C PHE A 449 15.16 -7.85 12.10
N LEU A 450 14.95 -7.62 10.80
CA LEU A 450 14.63 -6.29 10.26
C LEU A 450 13.25 -5.80 10.71
N ASP A 451 13.02 -4.51 10.48
CA ASP A 451 11.72 -3.91 10.68
C ASP A 451 10.63 -4.71 9.94
N GLU A 452 9.46 -4.79 10.55
CA GLU A 452 8.40 -5.73 10.19
C GLU A 452 7.95 -5.60 8.73
N LYS A 453 7.84 -4.36 8.22
CA LYS A 453 7.47 -4.11 6.81
C LYS A 453 8.54 -4.61 5.82
N ILE A 454 9.81 -4.41 6.14
CA ILE A 454 10.93 -4.86 5.30
C ILE A 454 11.07 -6.36 5.35
N ARG A 455 10.91 -6.93 6.54
CA ARG A 455 10.97 -8.38 6.76
C ARG A 455 9.90 -9.13 5.97
N LEU A 456 8.63 -8.67 5.98
CA LEU A 456 7.54 -9.29 5.21
C LEU A 456 7.86 -9.39 3.71
N ASN A 457 8.55 -8.41 3.15
CA ASN A 457 8.92 -8.40 1.74
C ASN A 457 10.15 -9.27 1.42
N LEU A 458 11.12 -9.36 2.33
CA LEU A 458 12.40 -10.01 2.08
C LEU A 458 12.56 -11.40 2.70
N GLN A 459 11.63 -11.83 3.57
CA GLN A 459 11.76 -13.12 4.25
C GLN A 459 11.77 -14.31 3.27
N ASP A 460 10.92 -14.30 2.25
CA ASP A 460 10.86 -15.37 1.25
C ASP A 460 12.11 -15.37 0.36
N PHE A 461 12.65 -14.19 0.03
CA PHE A 461 13.96 -14.06 -0.62
C PHE A 461 15.06 -14.74 0.20
N ALA A 462 15.16 -14.41 1.51
CA ALA A 462 16.16 -15.00 2.40
C ALA A 462 15.97 -16.51 2.55
N ALA A 463 14.73 -16.96 2.77
CA ALA A 463 14.40 -18.37 2.90
C ALA A 463 14.79 -19.17 1.65
N VAL A 464 14.45 -18.67 0.46
CA VAL A 464 14.81 -19.30 -0.83
C VAL A 464 16.32 -19.45 -0.98
N VAL A 465 17.11 -18.39 -0.70
CA VAL A 465 18.58 -18.46 -0.82
C VAL A 465 19.17 -19.42 0.22
N ILE A 466 18.69 -19.39 1.48
CA ILE A 466 19.15 -20.29 2.55
C ILE A 466 18.88 -21.75 2.18
N ILE A 467 17.66 -22.06 1.69
CA ILE A 467 17.29 -23.42 1.25
C ILE A 467 18.20 -23.88 0.10
N ASN A 468 18.39 -23.04 -0.94
CA ASN A 468 19.26 -23.39 -2.07
C ASN A 468 20.70 -23.68 -1.62
N LEU A 469 21.24 -22.86 -0.72
CA LEU A 469 22.57 -23.05 -0.17
C LEU A 469 22.67 -24.33 0.69
N ALA A 470 21.64 -24.62 1.51
CA ALA A 470 21.61 -25.83 2.31
C ALA A 470 21.55 -27.09 1.40
N VAL A 471 20.65 -27.09 0.42
CA VAL A 471 20.55 -28.17 -0.57
C VAL A 471 21.86 -28.34 -1.34
N SER A 472 22.54 -27.24 -1.70
CA SER A 472 23.80 -27.29 -2.43
C SER A 472 24.93 -27.98 -1.64
N LEU A 473 24.94 -27.85 -0.31
CA LEU A 473 25.88 -28.59 0.54
C LEU A 473 25.66 -30.10 0.46
N PHE A 474 24.41 -30.55 0.50
CA PHE A 474 24.07 -31.97 0.35
C PHE A 474 24.43 -32.50 -1.05
N VAL A 475 24.12 -31.72 -2.09
CA VAL A 475 24.45 -32.07 -3.49
C VAL A 475 25.98 -32.11 -3.67
N ALA A 476 26.70 -31.14 -3.15
CA ALA A 476 28.18 -31.09 -3.24
C ALA A 476 28.85 -32.24 -2.47
N LEU A 477 28.30 -32.66 -1.32
CA LEU A 477 28.89 -33.73 -0.48
C LEU A 477 28.57 -35.12 -1.00
N PHE A 478 27.36 -35.40 -1.43
CA PHE A 478 26.90 -36.76 -1.80
C PHE A 478 26.77 -36.97 -3.29
N PHE A 479 26.12 -36.05 -4.01
CA PHE A 479 25.82 -36.24 -5.42
C PHE A 479 27.05 -36.01 -6.32
N VAL A 480 27.78 -34.92 -6.12
CA VAL A 480 28.93 -34.56 -6.93
C VAL A 480 30.04 -35.63 -6.94
N PRO A 481 30.45 -36.16 -5.75
CA PRO A 481 31.45 -37.26 -5.73
C PRO A 481 30.96 -38.52 -6.45
N ALA A 482 29.70 -38.93 -6.25
CA ALA A 482 29.11 -40.10 -6.91
C ALA A 482 29.06 -39.93 -8.43
N LEU A 483 28.74 -38.72 -8.92
CA LEU A 483 28.65 -38.40 -10.33
C LEU A 483 30.04 -38.34 -10.97
N ILE A 484 31.08 -37.81 -10.28
CA ILE A 484 32.48 -37.77 -10.74
C ILE A 484 32.99 -39.22 -10.96
N GLU A 485 32.69 -40.13 -10.03
CA GLU A 485 33.07 -41.53 -10.12
C GLU A 485 32.47 -42.23 -11.34
N LYS A 486 31.18 -41.96 -11.61
CA LYS A 486 30.44 -42.59 -12.70
C LYS A 486 30.78 -42.03 -14.08
N ILE A 487 30.97 -40.71 -14.22
CA ILE A 487 31.34 -40.03 -15.47
C ILE A 487 32.79 -40.30 -15.83
N GLY A 488 33.61 -40.80 -14.88
CA GLY A 488 35.02 -41.13 -15.12
C GLY A 488 35.87 -39.93 -15.50
N LEU A 489 35.67 -38.80 -14.82
CA LEU A 489 36.47 -37.59 -14.99
C LEU A 489 37.94 -37.89 -14.58
N LYS A 490 38.76 -38.26 -15.56
CA LYS A 490 40.20 -38.48 -15.36
C LYS A 490 40.97 -37.24 -15.81
N LYS A 491 42.03 -36.84 -15.07
CA LYS A 491 43.01 -35.86 -15.57
C LYS A 491 43.44 -36.28 -16.96
N ARG A 492 43.25 -35.43 -17.95
CA ARG A 492 43.68 -35.64 -19.34
C ARG A 492 45.17 -35.88 -19.33
N LYS A 493 45.62 -37.15 -19.36
CA LYS A 493 47.01 -37.47 -19.63
C LYS A 493 47.35 -36.85 -20.98
N ARG A 494 48.32 -35.93 -21.02
CA ARG A 494 48.80 -35.31 -22.22
C ARG A 494 49.39 -36.42 -23.12
N ARG A 495 48.60 -36.87 -24.12
CA ARG A 495 49.14 -37.64 -25.21
C ARG A 495 50.06 -36.67 -26.02
N ARG A 496 51.32 -37.00 -26.09
CA ARG A 496 52.28 -36.40 -27.01
C ARG A 496 51.86 -36.82 -28.43
N THR A 497 51.00 -36.07 -29.09
CA THR A 497 50.73 -36.20 -30.52
C THR A 497 51.58 -35.17 -31.23
N GLN A 498 52.53 -35.67 -32.04
CA GLN A 498 53.51 -34.89 -32.84
C GLN A 498 52.89 -34.32 -34.14
N SER A 499 51.72 -33.78 -34.15
CA SER A 499 51.19 -33.09 -35.34
C SER A 499 51.51 -31.60 -35.27
N ARG A 500 52.24 -31.09 -36.21
CA ARG A 500 52.64 -29.68 -36.35
C ARG A 500 51.49 -28.70 -36.34
N PHE A 501 50.33 -29.08 -36.86
CA PHE A 501 49.12 -28.27 -36.88
C PHE A 501 48.46 -28.14 -35.47
N PHE A 502 48.60 -29.16 -34.62
CA PHE A 502 48.09 -29.16 -33.23
C PHE A 502 48.98 -28.35 -32.28
N LEU A 503 50.31 -28.24 -32.64
CA LEU A 503 51.27 -27.45 -31.86
C LEU A 503 51.06 -25.92 -32.00
N LEU A 504 50.60 -25.45 -33.16
CA LEU A 504 50.29 -24.04 -33.40
C LEU A 504 48.99 -23.64 -32.63
N ARG A 505 47.99 -24.51 -32.62
CA ARG A 505 46.71 -24.29 -31.90
C ARG A 505 46.87 -24.41 -30.39
N ALA A 506 47.79 -25.17 -29.86
CA ALA A 506 48.14 -25.32 -28.45
C ALA A 506 49.12 -24.26 -27.92
N SER A 507 49.83 -23.53 -28.80
CA SER A 507 50.81 -22.52 -28.40
C SER A 507 50.16 -21.16 -28.03
N LEU A 508 49.05 -20.81 -28.65
CA LEU A 508 48.32 -19.58 -28.37
C LEU A 508 47.80 -19.50 -26.92
N PRO A 509 47.06 -20.48 -26.40
CA PRO A 509 46.57 -20.42 -25.01
C PRO A 509 47.73 -20.52 -23.99
N ARG A 510 48.83 -21.21 -24.35
CA ARG A 510 50.04 -21.25 -23.51
C ARG A 510 50.74 -19.91 -23.44
N ARG A 511 50.89 -19.20 -24.57
CA ARG A 511 51.50 -17.86 -24.60
C ARG A 511 50.67 -16.87 -23.81
N ILE A 512 49.35 -16.88 -23.98
CA ILE A 512 48.41 -16.06 -23.23
C ILE A 512 48.53 -16.35 -21.73
N THR A 513 48.52 -17.61 -21.33
CA THR A 513 48.64 -18.00 -19.90
C THR A 513 49.99 -17.56 -19.31
N VAL A 514 51.11 -17.75 -20.03
CA VAL A 514 52.43 -17.29 -19.58
C VAL A 514 52.50 -15.77 -19.50
N TYR A 515 51.96 -15.07 -20.50
CA TYR A 515 51.91 -13.60 -20.50
C TYR A 515 51.07 -13.10 -19.31
N PHE A 516 49.88 -13.67 -19.13
CA PHE A 516 49.01 -13.32 -18.01
C PHE A 516 49.64 -13.62 -16.62
N THR A 517 50.30 -14.78 -16.50
CA THR A 517 51.01 -15.12 -15.26
C THR A 517 52.17 -14.17 -14.97
N ARG A 518 52.91 -13.76 -16.00
CA ARG A 518 53.98 -12.75 -15.86
C ARG A 518 53.46 -11.39 -15.53
N PHE A 519 52.37 -10.95 -16.20
CA PHE A 519 51.68 -9.71 -15.90
C PHE A 519 51.15 -9.70 -14.49
N TYR A 520 50.44 -10.76 -14.08
CA TYR A 520 49.91 -10.92 -12.74
C TYR A 520 51.02 -10.92 -11.68
N GLY A 521 52.08 -11.67 -11.91
CA GLY A 521 53.26 -11.69 -11.01
C GLY A 521 53.97 -10.33 -10.91
N TRP A 522 54.03 -9.57 -12.02
CA TRP A 522 54.55 -8.21 -12.03
C TRP A 522 53.63 -7.26 -11.24
N MET A 523 52.32 -7.35 -11.49
CA MET A 523 51.33 -6.55 -10.80
C MET A 523 51.35 -6.76 -9.29
N ILE A 524 51.37 -8.03 -8.84
CA ILE A 524 51.45 -8.39 -7.43
C ILE A 524 52.73 -7.87 -6.79
N ARG A 525 53.87 -8.04 -7.43
CA ARG A 525 55.15 -7.52 -6.91
C ARG A 525 55.11 -5.99 -6.75
N LYS A 526 54.51 -5.28 -7.73
CA LYS A 526 54.36 -3.83 -7.67
C LYS A 526 53.41 -3.41 -6.55
N LEU A 527 52.26 -4.09 -6.40
CA LEU A 527 51.29 -3.87 -5.33
C LEU A 527 51.91 -4.14 -3.95
N CYS A 528 52.63 -5.24 -3.76
CA CYS A 528 53.33 -5.58 -2.53
C CYS A 528 54.45 -4.58 -2.17
N ARG A 529 55.14 -4.05 -3.17
CA ARG A 529 56.19 -3.02 -2.96
C ARG A 529 55.60 -1.70 -2.48
N TRP A 530 54.40 -1.34 -2.99
CA TRP A 530 53.68 -0.11 -2.67
C TRP A 530 52.47 -0.34 -1.75
N ARG A 531 52.53 -1.38 -0.93
CA ARG A 531 51.37 -1.85 -0.09
C ARG A 531 50.66 -0.72 0.67
N VAL A 532 51.41 0.20 1.30
CA VAL A 532 50.84 1.30 2.06
C VAL A 532 50.11 2.30 1.15
N ALA A 533 50.73 2.68 0.05
CA ALA A 533 50.13 3.58 -0.94
C ALA A 533 48.86 3.00 -1.56
N VAL A 534 48.84 1.67 -1.82
CA VAL A 534 47.67 0.95 -2.32
C VAL A 534 46.56 0.92 -1.28
N CYS A 535 46.86 0.66 0.00
CA CYS A 535 45.86 0.71 1.06
C CYS A 535 45.25 2.11 1.23
N ILE A 536 46.10 3.17 1.20
CA ILE A 536 45.61 4.57 1.25
C ILE A 536 44.75 4.87 0.03
N LEU A 537 45.15 4.46 -1.18
CA LEU A 537 44.37 4.63 -2.39
C LEU A 537 43.00 3.96 -2.32
N LEU A 538 42.92 2.72 -1.80
CA LEU A 538 41.66 2.00 -1.62
C LEU A 538 40.75 2.67 -0.58
N ILE A 539 41.31 3.17 0.53
CA ILE A 539 40.54 3.93 1.53
C ILE A 539 39.99 5.22 0.92
N LEU A 540 40.80 5.94 0.10
CA LEU A 540 40.33 7.15 -0.56
C LEU A 540 39.29 6.86 -1.68
N LEU A 541 39.42 5.74 -2.39
CA LEU A 541 38.42 5.32 -3.36
C LEU A 541 37.11 4.93 -2.73
N PHE A 542 37.13 4.23 -1.60
CA PHE A 542 35.92 3.97 -0.81
C PHE A 542 35.33 5.29 -0.31
N GLY A 543 36.17 6.13 0.28
CA GLY A 543 35.82 7.44 0.83
C GLY A 543 35.65 7.44 2.34
N LEU A 544 36.04 8.56 2.93
CA LEU A 544 35.82 8.85 4.34
C LEU A 544 34.50 9.65 4.48
N PRO A 545 33.69 9.41 5.53
CA PRO A 545 32.42 10.11 5.73
C PRO A 545 32.56 11.57 6.20
N VAL A 546 33.58 12.28 5.69
CA VAL A 546 33.88 13.69 6.06
C VAL A 546 32.71 14.61 5.69
N PHE A 547 32.02 14.33 4.60
CA PHE A 547 30.83 15.06 4.14
C PHE A 547 29.60 14.92 5.06
N MET A 548 29.62 13.94 6.00
CA MET A 548 28.57 13.73 7.01
C MET A 548 28.84 14.48 8.33
N LEU A 549 30.02 15.11 8.45
CA LEU A 549 30.36 15.86 9.66
C LEU A 549 29.39 17.03 9.86
N PRO A 550 28.83 17.21 11.08
CA PRO A 550 27.87 18.26 11.37
C PRO A 550 28.53 19.64 11.18
N ASP A 551 27.78 20.60 10.71
CA ASP A 551 28.27 21.97 10.46
C ASP A 551 28.64 22.70 11.73
N LYS A 552 28.01 22.38 12.86
CA LYS A 552 28.33 22.83 14.22
C LYS A 552 28.01 21.72 15.21
N VAL A 553 28.79 21.62 16.25
CA VAL A 553 28.59 20.70 17.37
C VAL A 553 28.10 21.54 18.56
N GLU A 554 27.03 21.12 19.20
CA GLU A 554 26.48 21.74 20.40
C GLU A 554 27.16 21.15 21.64
N GLY A 555 27.62 21.99 22.60
CA GLY A 555 28.28 21.55 23.83
C GLY A 555 29.31 22.57 24.34
N GLU A 556 29.52 22.65 25.65
CA GLU A 556 30.45 23.60 26.34
C GLU A 556 31.84 22.98 26.60
N GLY A 557 32.44 22.35 25.59
CA GLY A 557 33.74 21.70 25.74
C GLY A 557 34.85 22.37 24.89
N ARG A 558 36.11 22.35 25.32
CA ARG A 558 37.25 22.84 24.52
C ARG A 558 37.36 22.18 23.14
N ALA A 559 36.99 20.92 23.04
CA ALA A 559 36.96 20.21 21.78
C ALA A 559 35.83 20.71 20.83
N THR A 560 34.68 21.10 21.39
CA THR A 560 33.55 21.68 20.65
C THR A 560 33.86 23.07 20.13
N GLU A 561 34.51 23.91 20.94
CA GLU A 561 34.98 25.24 20.52
C GLU A 561 36.02 25.12 19.41
N TRP A 562 36.97 24.20 19.55
CA TRP A 562 37.99 23.95 18.53
C TRP A 562 37.36 23.48 17.21
N TYR A 563 36.42 22.55 17.29
CA TYR A 563 35.69 22.08 16.11
C TYR A 563 34.94 23.20 15.41
N ASN A 564 34.14 23.98 16.14
CA ASN A 564 33.33 25.07 15.60
C ASN A 564 34.18 26.21 15.03
N LYS A 565 35.36 26.50 15.62
CA LYS A 565 36.30 27.53 15.16
C LYS A 565 37.09 27.10 13.91
N THR A 566 37.37 25.79 13.74
CA THR A 566 38.10 25.25 12.58
C THR A 566 37.18 24.73 11.50
N LEU A 567 36.50 23.62 11.74
CA LEU A 567 35.63 22.93 10.77
C LEU A 567 34.25 23.60 10.64
N GLY A 568 33.82 24.31 11.66
CA GLY A 568 32.54 25.05 11.69
C GLY A 568 32.65 26.48 11.10
N SER A 569 33.84 26.99 10.71
CA SER A 569 34.03 28.32 10.16
C SER A 569 33.42 28.50 8.78
N SER A 570 32.93 29.72 8.46
CA SER A 570 32.35 30.04 7.15
C SER A 570 33.32 29.82 6.00
N THR A 571 34.59 30.17 6.20
CA THR A 571 35.65 30.02 5.18
C THR A 571 35.92 28.55 4.86
N TYR A 572 35.92 27.68 5.90
CA TYR A 572 36.06 26.24 5.67
C TYR A 572 34.86 25.68 4.91
N LYS A 573 33.65 26.04 5.28
CA LYS A 573 32.40 25.54 4.68
C LYS A 573 32.24 25.91 3.21
N GLU A 574 32.56 27.17 2.87
CA GLU A 574 32.33 27.67 1.52
C GLU A 574 33.46 27.29 0.56
N LYS A 575 34.70 27.33 0.98
CA LYS A 575 35.88 27.15 0.09
C LYS A 575 36.55 25.79 0.23
N ILE A 576 36.72 25.29 1.44
CA ILE A 576 37.53 24.10 1.73
C ILE A 576 36.68 22.80 1.71
N LYS A 577 35.54 22.80 2.41
CA LYS A 577 34.66 21.62 2.53
C LYS A 577 34.26 20.98 1.17
N PRO A 578 33.88 21.74 0.12
CA PRO A 578 33.53 21.17 -1.17
C PRO A 578 34.69 20.43 -1.86
N ILE A 579 35.94 20.91 -1.64
CA ILE A 579 37.15 20.29 -2.20
C ILE A 579 37.49 19.03 -1.39
N VAL A 580 37.47 19.12 -0.06
CA VAL A 580 37.74 18.01 0.86
C VAL A 580 36.72 16.90 0.66
N ASP A 581 35.42 17.22 0.53
CA ASP A 581 34.35 16.27 0.29
C ASP A 581 34.54 15.55 -1.05
N LYS A 582 35.01 16.26 -2.10
CA LYS A 582 35.28 15.64 -3.39
C LYS A 582 36.53 14.76 -3.35
N ALA A 583 37.58 15.17 -2.65
CA ALA A 583 38.84 14.45 -2.59
C ALA A 583 38.79 13.23 -1.64
N LEU A 584 38.18 13.37 -0.46
CA LEU A 584 38.13 12.32 0.57
C LEU A 584 36.83 11.52 0.58
N GLY A 585 35.74 12.02 -0.03
CA GLY A 585 34.43 11.37 0.03
C GLY A 585 34.28 10.12 -0.86
N GLY A 586 35.17 9.93 -1.84
CA GLY A 586 35.21 8.75 -2.70
C GLY A 586 33.89 8.28 -3.29
N SER A 587 33.75 6.97 -3.47
CA SER A 587 32.51 6.33 -3.96
C SER A 587 31.36 6.38 -2.97
N LEU A 588 31.67 6.41 -1.66
CA LEU A 588 30.66 6.50 -0.60
C LEU A 588 29.85 7.81 -0.68
N ARG A 589 30.53 8.94 -0.95
CA ARG A 589 29.83 10.22 -1.14
C ARG A 589 28.91 10.20 -2.36
N LEU A 590 29.38 9.64 -3.48
CA LEU A 590 28.58 9.52 -4.71
C LEU A 590 27.32 8.69 -4.45
N PHE A 591 27.44 7.61 -3.70
CA PHE A 591 26.31 6.78 -3.33
C PHE A 591 25.32 7.51 -2.42
N ILE A 592 25.77 8.10 -1.31
CA ILE A 592 24.86 8.73 -0.33
C ILE A 592 24.19 9.99 -0.87
N GLN A 593 24.91 10.80 -1.68
CA GLN A 593 24.39 12.08 -2.18
C GLN A 593 23.67 12.00 -3.52
N LYS A 594 24.00 11.01 -4.37
CA LYS A 594 23.55 10.96 -5.76
C LYS A 594 22.69 9.74 -6.10
N VAL A 595 22.70 8.69 -5.27
CA VAL A 595 21.84 7.52 -5.48
C VAL A 595 20.52 7.75 -4.76
N TYR A 596 19.41 7.59 -5.51
CA TYR A 596 18.08 7.73 -4.97
C TYR A 596 17.71 6.52 -4.09
N ASN A 597 17.31 6.77 -2.84
CA ASN A 597 16.81 5.75 -1.94
C ASN A 597 15.28 5.70 -2.06
N GLY A 598 14.77 4.71 -2.74
CA GLY A 598 13.32 4.54 -2.85
C GLY A 598 12.99 3.28 -3.65
N SER A 599 11.81 2.70 -3.43
CA SER A 599 11.32 1.63 -4.28
C SER A 599 10.75 2.24 -5.56
N TYR A 600 11.42 2.03 -6.64
CA TYR A 600 10.98 2.46 -7.94
C TYR A 600 10.64 1.22 -8.78
N PHE A 601 9.38 0.85 -8.77
CA PHE A 601 8.86 0.04 -9.84
C PHE A 601 8.71 0.98 -11.05
N THR A 602 9.73 1.01 -11.93
CA THR A 602 9.52 1.55 -13.27
C THR A 602 8.53 0.62 -13.96
N ARG A 603 7.24 0.96 -13.89
CA ARG A 603 6.35 0.58 -14.98
C ARG A 603 7.00 1.08 -16.26
N ASN A 604 6.99 0.27 -17.31
CA ASN A 604 6.99 0.82 -18.66
C ASN A 604 5.68 1.60 -18.73
N GLU A 605 5.73 2.86 -18.38
CA GLU A 605 4.54 3.68 -18.25
C GLU A 605 4.01 3.88 -19.67
N GLU A 606 2.86 3.30 -19.93
CA GLU A 606 2.01 3.81 -21.01
C GLU A 606 1.96 5.32 -20.79
N VAL A 607 2.21 6.08 -21.85
CA VAL A 607 2.12 7.54 -21.77
C VAL A 607 0.66 7.89 -21.48
N VAL A 608 0.40 8.39 -20.29
CA VAL A 608 -0.94 8.80 -19.85
C VAL A 608 -0.95 10.28 -19.59
N LEU A 609 -1.93 10.97 -20.15
CA LEU A 609 -2.17 12.38 -19.88
C LEU A 609 -3.29 12.51 -18.84
N TYR A 610 -2.98 13.15 -17.72
CA TYR A 610 -3.90 13.36 -16.61
C TYR A 610 -4.46 14.78 -16.66
N VAL A 611 -5.78 14.89 -16.72
CA VAL A 611 -6.51 16.16 -16.67
C VAL A 611 -7.32 16.21 -15.39
N TYR A 612 -7.08 17.22 -14.58
CA TYR A 612 -7.79 17.43 -13.31
C TYR A 612 -8.64 18.69 -13.41
N ALA A 613 -9.86 18.62 -12.89
CA ALA A 613 -10.71 19.78 -12.67
C ALA A 613 -11.01 19.91 -11.18
N ASN A 614 -10.99 21.13 -10.67
CA ASN A 614 -11.39 21.42 -9.29
C ASN A 614 -12.37 22.59 -9.27
N LEU A 615 -13.42 22.46 -8.46
CA LEU A 615 -14.38 23.51 -8.20
C LEU A 615 -14.21 24.06 -6.78
N PRO A 616 -14.64 25.31 -6.53
CA PRO A 616 -14.60 25.91 -5.20
C PRO A 616 -15.52 25.18 -4.21
N ASN A 617 -15.35 25.48 -2.92
CA ASN A 617 -16.25 24.99 -1.88
C ASN A 617 -17.68 25.49 -2.13
N GLY A 618 -18.67 24.63 -1.84
CA GLY A 618 -20.10 24.92 -2.06
C GLY A 618 -20.61 24.52 -3.44
N SER A 619 -19.74 24.02 -4.34
CA SER A 619 -20.19 23.45 -5.61
C SER A 619 -20.93 22.13 -5.41
N THR A 620 -21.81 21.77 -6.35
CA THR A 620 -22.51 20.48 -6.33
C THR A 620 -21.80 19.44 -7.21
N LEU A 621 -22.10 18.17 -6.95
CA LEU A 621 -21.57 17.07 -7.76
C LEU A 621 -22.02 17.18 -9.23
N GLU A 622 -23.24 17.65 -9.46
CA GLU A 622 -23.83 17.87 -10.78
C GLU A 622 -23.05 18.95 -11.54
N GLN A 623 -22.68 20.06 -10.88
CA GLN A 623 -21.86 21.11 -11.49
C GLN A 623 -20.49 20.59 -11.93
N MET A 624 -19.84 19.77 -11.09
CA MET A 624 -18.58 19.13 -11.46
C MET A 624 -18.79 18.16 -12.64
N ASN A 625 -19.84 17.38 -12.60
CA ASN A 625 -20.17 16.43 -13.66
C ASN A 625 -20.41 17.13 -15.00
N GLU A 626 -21.19 18.24 -15.01
CA GLU A 626 -21.42 19.03 -16.21
C GLU A 626 -20.15 19.69 -16.77
N LEU A 627 -19.26 20.17 -15.88
CA LEU A 627 -17.97 20.72 -16.30
C LEU A 627 -17.09 19.67 -16.98
N ILE A 628 -17.01 18.47 -16.38
CA ILE A 628 -16.22 17.35 -16.90
C ILE A 628 -16.81 16.83 -18.23
N LYS A 629 -18.13 16.69 -18.35
CA LYS A 629 -18.80 16.27 -19.60
C LYS A 629 -18.44 17.16 -20.80
N LYS A 630 -18.30 18.45 -20.60
CA LYS A 630 -17.87 19.38 -21.68
C LYS A 630 -16.47 19.06 -22.19
N MET A 631 -15.57 18.61 -21.31
CA MET A 631 -14.23 18.15 -21.70
C MET A 631 -14.27 16.77 -22.36
N GLU A 632 -15.12 15.85 -21.88
CA GLU A 632 -15.29 14.53 -22.50
C GLU A 632 -15.78 14.64 -23.95
N ILE A 633 -16.77 15.50 -24.22
CA ILE A 633 -17.29 15.78 -25.58
C ILE A 633 -16.16 16.33 -26.47
N TYR A 634 -15.28 17.15 -25.94
CA TYR A 634 -14.12 17.63 -26.69
C TYR A 634 -13.13 16.51 -26.99
N LEU A 635 -12.84 15.65 -26.03
CA LEU A 635 -11.89 14.53 -26.18
C LEU A 635 -12.40 13.45 -27.13
N SER A 636 -13.70 13.23 -27.22
CA SER A 636 -14.29 12.22 -28.12
C SER A 636 -14.06 12.51 -29.63
N GLN A 637 -13.60 13.71 -29.98
CA GLN A 637 -13.29 14.10 -31.35
C GLN A 637 -11.95 13.55 -31.86
N PHE A 638 -11.08 13.08 -31.00
CA PHE A 638 -9.72 12.64 -31.34
C PHE A 638 -9.63 11.11 -31.48
N LYS A 639 -9.39 10.63 -32.68
CA LYS A 639 -9.27 9.19 -32.99
C LYS A 639 -7.97 8.55 -32.50
N GLU A 640 -6.95 9.36 -32.24
CA GLU A 640 -5.64 8.97 -31.75
C GLU A 640 -5.66 8.58 -30.26
N ILE A 641 -6.74 8.92 -29.56
CA ILE A 641 -7.00 8.50 -28.18
C ILE A 641 -7.53 7.06 -28.23
N LYS A 642 -6.85 6.17 -27.52
CA LYS A 642 -7.30 4.79 -27.34
C LYS A 642 -8.57 4.73 -26.49
N GLN A 643 -8.52 5.39 -25.36
CA GLN A 643 -9.64 5.57 -24.42
C GLN A 643 -9.33 6.69 -23.44
N PHE A 644 -10.38 7.32 -22.91
CA PHE A 644 -10.26 8.18 -21.73
C PHE A 644 -11.21 7.70 -20.64
N GLN A 645 -10.69 7.72 -19.42
CA GLN A 645 -11.40 7.28 -18.20
C GLN A 645 -11.65 8.49 -17.33
N THR A 646 -12.92 8.74 -17.06
CA THR A 646 -13.37 9.85 -16.23
C THR A 646 -13.81 9.36 -14.87
N SER A 647 -13.34 10.05 -13.81
CA SER A 647 -13.79 9.82 -12.44
C SER A 647 -14.12 11.16 -11.79
N VAL A 648 -15.36 11.35 -11.42
CA VAL A 648 -15.83 12.48 -10.62
C VAL A 648 -16.02 11.97 -9.19
N TYR A 649 -15.04 12.23 -8.33
CA TYR A 649 -14.99 11.65 -6.98
C TYR A 649 -15.95 12.35 -6.00
N ASN A 650 -16.11 13.65 -6.15
CA ASN A 650 -16.97 14.48 -5.32
C ASN A 650 -17.25 15.82 -6.02
N ALA A 651 -18.03 16.66 -5.39
CA ALA A 651 -18.38 17.99 -5.90
C ALA A 651 -17.19 18.90 -6.22
N ARG A 652 -16.03 18.66 -5.61
CA ARG A 652 -14.84 19.53 -5.71
C ARG A 652 -13.78 19.02 -6.67
N ARG A 653 -13.76 17.72 -6.99
CA ARG A 653 -12.66 17.10 -7.74
C ARG A 653 -13.14 16.08 -8.75
N GLY A 654 -12.72 16.28 -9.99
CA GLY A 654 -12.85 15.31 -11.07
C GLY A 654 -11.54 15.16 -11.84
N ASN A 655 -11.31 13.99 -12.43
CA ASN A 655 -10.15 13.72 -13.26
C ASN A 655 -10.52 12.93 -14.49
N ILE A 656 -9.72 13.11 -15.55
CA ILE A 656 -9.78 12.36 -16.80
C ILE A 656 -8.38 11.81 -17.08
N ASN A 657 -8.25 10.49 -17.21
CA ASN A 657 -7.02 9.82 -17.60
C ASN A 657 -7.11 9.45 -19.07
N ILE A 658 -6.20 9.94 -19.91
CA ILE A 658 -6.22 9.77 -21.36
C ILE A 658 -5.10 8.81 -21.76
N TYR A 659 -5.48 7.72 -22.42
CA TYR A 659 -4.59 6.69 -22.94
C TYR A 659 -4.51 6.78 -24.45
N PHE A 660 -3.30 6.65 -25.00
CA PHE A 660 -3.06 6.77 -26.43
C PHE A 660 -2.95 5.42 -27.12
N THR A 661 -3.20 5.40 -28.42
CA THR A 661 -2.93 4.21 -29.24
C THR A 661 -1.42 3.96 -29.31
N LYS A 662 -1.01 2.69 -29.47
CA LYS A 662 0.41 2.31 -29.50
C LYS A 662 1.25 3.07 -30.54
N GLU A 663 0.62 3.48 -31.66
CA GLU A 663 1.25 4.24 -32.74
C GLU A 663 1.51 5.70 -32.34
N HIS A 664 0.64 6.30 -31.54
CA HIS A 664 0.68 7.72 -31.22
C HIS A 664 1.27 8.05 -29.85
N GLN A 665 1.37 7.08 -28.92
CA GLN A 665 1.88 7.33 -27.57
C GLN A 665 3.30 7.90 -27.51
N ASN A 666 4.17 7.54 -28.47
CA ASN A 666 5.57 8.02 -28.54
C ASN A 666 5.75 9.10 -29.63
N SER A 667 4.67 9.59 -30.23
CA SER A 667 4.68 10.66 -31.23
C SER A 667 4.63 12.04 -30.56
N GLY A 668 4.62 13.11 -31.36
CA GLY A 668 4.38 14.48 -30.87
C GLY A 668 2.92 14.74 -30.49
N PHE A 669 1.98 13.82 -30.81
CA PHE A 669 0.54 14.01 -30.57
C PHE A 669 0.17 14.23 -29.10
N PRO A 670 0.69 13.49 -28.10
CA PRO A 670 0.38 13.75 -26.68
C PRO A 670 0.70 15.18 -26.25
N TYR A 671 1.78 15.77 -26.73
CA TYR A 671 2.15 17.16 -26.44
C TYR A 671 1.23 18.17 -27.14
N THR A 672 0.84 17.90 -28.38
CA THR A 672 -0.13 18.72 -29.12
C THR A 672 -1.49 18.66 -28.44
N LEU A 673 -1.95 17.46 -28.08
CA LEU A 673 -3.21 17.28 -27.37
C LEU A 673 -3.20 18.00 -26.02
N LYS A 674 -2.09 17.92 -25.27
CA LYS A 674 -1.91 18.66 -24.01
C LYS A 674 -2.12 20.16 -24.20
N ALA A 675 -1.49 20.78 -25.22
CA ALA A 675 -1.66 22.20 -25.52
C ALA A 675 -3.12 22.54 -25.90
N ASN A 676 -3.76 21.69 -26.68
CA ASN A 676 -5.17 21.84 -27.05
C ASN A 676 -6.12 21.73 -25.85
N ILE A 677 -5.88 20.77 -24.93
CA ILE A 677 -6.65 20.61 -23.69
C ILE A 677 -6.47 21.82 -22.79
N ILE A 678 -5.25 22.35 -22.65
CA ILE A 678 -5.00 23.58 -21.88
C ILE A 678 -5.80 24.76 -22.46
N SER A 679 -5.75 24.95 -23.78
CA SER A 679 -6.54 25.99 -24.44
C SER A 679 -8.04 25.81 -24.22
N LYS A 680 -8.54 24.58 -24.35
CA LYS A 680 -9.96 24.26 -24.11
C LYS A 680 -10.36 24.46 -22.64
N ALA A 681 -9.53 24.05 -21.70
CA ALA A 681 -9.76 24.23 -20.27
C ALA A 681 -9.89 25.72 -19.89
N LEU A 682 -9.02 26.58 -20.45
CA LEU A 682 -9.09 28.04 -20.27
C LEU A 682 -10.36 28.63 -20.85
N GLN A 683 -10.84 28.11 -21.99
CA GLN A 683 -12.10 28.56 -22.61
C GLN A 683 -13.33 28.13 -21.81
N LEU A 684 -13.33 26.92 -21.24
CA LEU A 684 -14.46 26.42 -20.46
C LEU A 684 -14.65 27.21 -19.16
N GLY A 685 -13.58 27.68 -18.52
CA GLY A 685 -13.67 28.42 -17.27
C GLY A 685 -14.35 27.60 -16.17
N GLY A 686 -15.03 28.29 -15.25
CA GLY A 686 -15.89 27.69 -14.21
C GLY A 686 -15.16 26.98 -13.07
N GLY A 687 -13.89 26.59 -13.23
CA GLY A 687 -13.08 25.92 -12.24
C GLY A 687 -11.59 26.00 -12.53
N SER A 688 -10.76 25.45 -11.67
CA SER A 688 -9.33 25.33 -11.94
C SER A 688 -9.04 23.97 -12.61
N TRP A 689 -8.10 24.01 -13.55
CA TRP A 689 -7.70 22.88 -14.36
C TRP A 689 -6.21 22.58 -14.20
N GLY A 690 -5.84 21.31 -14.20
CA GLY A 690 -4.46 20.85 -14.23
C GLY A 690 -4.25 19.78 -15.27
N VAL A 691 -3.14 19.83 -16.01
CA VAL A 691 -2.78 18.85 -17.05
C VAL A 691 -1.34 18.40 -16.81
N TYR A 692 -1.15 17.11 -16.58
CA TYR A 692 0.12 16.47 -16.19
C TYR A 692 0.30 15.12 -16.90
N GLY A 693 1.48 14.50 -16.75
CA GLY A 693 1.73 13.11 -17.16
C GLY A 693 2.71 12.94 -18.30
N LEU A 694 3.19 14.02 -18.93
CA LEU A 694 4.28 13.98 -19.91
C LEU A 694 5.61 14.37 -19.23
N GLN A 695 6.72 14.17 -19.94
CA GLN A 695 8.07 14.46 -19.41
C GLN A 695 8.38 15.96 -19.29
N ASP A 696 7.48 16.81 -19.77
CA ASP A 696 7.57 18.26 -19.67
C ASP A 696 6.93 18.79 -18.37
N GLN A 697 7.04 20.12 -18.16
CA GLN A 697 6.42 20.79 -17.04
C GLN A 697 4.88 20.67 -17.13
N GLY A 698 4.24 20.22 -16.03
CA GLY A 698 2.78 20.21 -15.92
C GLY A 698 2.18 21.61 -16.00
N PHE A 699 0.91 21.68 -16.36
CA PHE A 699 0.12 22.93 -16.33
C PHE A 699 -0.88 22.89 -15.17
N SER A 700 -1.03 24.03 -14.49
CA SER A 700 -2.15 24.26 -13.58
C SER A 700 -2.47 25.76 -13.54
N ASN A 701 -3.76 26.08 -13.62
CA ASN A 701 -4.29 27.43 -13.36
C ASN A 701 -4.94 27.52 -11.96
N ASP A 702 -4.65 26.54 -11.09
CA ASP A 702 -5.16 26.54 -9.73
C ASP A 702 -4.49 27.66 -8.93
N VAL A 703 -5.28 28.62 -8.51
CA VAL A 703 -4.84 29.79 -7.71
C VAL A 703 -5.01 29.58 -6.20
N ARG A 704 -5.43 28.36 -5.80
CA ARG A 704 -5.54 28.07 -4.36
C ARG A 704 -4.18 28.18 -3.69
N GLU A 705 -4.18 28.81 -2.54
CA GLU A 705 -2.98 28.95 -1.74
C GLU A 705 -2.58 27.60 -1.12
N GLY A 706 -1.29 27.27 -1.17
CA GLY A 706 -0.75 26.10 -0.49
C GLY A 706 -0.83 26.28 1.04
N ALA A 707 -1.12 25.21 1.75
CA ALA A 707 -1.18 25.22 3.22
C ALA A 707 0.21 25.33 3.88
N GLY A 708 1.29 25.20 3.08
CA GLY A 708 2.66 25.30 3.54
C GLY A 708 3.37 23.94 3.71
N SER A 709 4.68 23.98 3.60
CA SER A 709 5.56 22.80 3.64
C SER A 709 6.08 22.46 5.04
N PHE A 710 5.99 23.37 5.97
CA PHE A 710 6.35 23.16 7.38
C PHE A 710 5.12 22.72 8.17
N GLN A 711 5.29 21.69 9.00
CA GLN A 711 4.21 21.16 9.81
C GLN A 711 4.67 20.85 11.23
N VAL A 712 3.79 21.09 12.18
CA VAL A 712 3.95 20.73 13.58
C VAL A 712 2.75 19.93 14.02
N LYS A 713 2.97 18.74 14.56
CA LYS A 713 1.93 17.93 15.19
C LYS A 713 1.90 18.23 16.68
N MET A 714 0.73 18.56 17.18
CA MET A 714 0.47 18.73 18.61
C MET A 714 -0.45 17.62 19.10
N TYR A 715 -0.13 17.09 20.27
CA TYR A 715 -0.90 16.04 20.93
C TYR A 715 -1.33 16.50 22.33
N GLY A 716 -2.53 16.11 22.75
CA GLY A 716 -3.07 16.42 24.06
C GLY A 716 -4.35 15.64 24.40
N TYR A 717 -4.79 15.68 25.64
CA TYR A 717 -5.95 14.90 26.10
C TYR A 717 -7.27 15.66 26.04
N ASN A 718 -7.23 17.00 25.98
CA ASN A 718 -8.41 17.86 25.82
C ASN A 718 -8.31 18.64 24.51
N TYR A 719 -9.31 18.53 23.64
CA TYR A 719 -9.30 19.17 22.33
C TYR A 719 -9.30 20.70 22.43
N ASP A 720 -10.15 21.25 23.30
CA ASP A 720 -10.33 22.70 23.41
C ASP A 720 -9.08 23.36 24.00
N GLU A 721 -8.50 22.75 25.03
CA GLU A 721 -7.23 23.19 25.61
C GLU A 721 -6.06 23.03 24.62
N LEU A 722 -6.02 21.91 23.87
CA LEU A 722 -5.03 21.69 22.83
C LEU A 722 -5.12 22.75 21.71
N TYR A 723 -6.36 23.15 21.35
CA TYR A 723 -6.61 24.20 20.37
C TYR A 723 -6.13 25.57 20.86
N GLU A 724 -6.35 25.89 22.14
CA GLU A 724 -5.81 27.12 22.75
C GLU A 724 -4.28 27.17 22.72
N TRP A 725 -3.64 26.03 23.03
CA TRP A 725 -2.18 25.93 22.93
C TRP A 725 -1.68 26.01 21.48
N ALA A 726 -2.44 25.45 20.53
CA ALA A 726 -2.14 25.58 19.10
C ALA A 726 -2.23 27.03 18.62
N GLU A 727 -3.21 27.82 19.11
CA GLU A 727 -3.30 29.26 18.82
C GLU A 727 -2.13 30.04 19.45
N LYS A 728 -1.67 29.68 20.67
CA LYS A 728 -0.47 30.27 21.26
C LYS A 728 0.79 29.99 20.44
N LEU A 729 0.95 28.74 19.99
CA LEU A 729 2.07 28.37 19.10
C LEU A 729 1.98 29.12 17.76
N LYS A 730 0.80 29.23 17.18
CA LYS A 730 0.55 30.02 15.96
C LYS A 730 0.95 31.47 16.16
N ALA A 731 0.55 32.09 17.28
CA ALA A 731 0.96 33.47 17.61
C ALA A 731 2.49 33.60 17.73
N LYS A 732 3.16 32.63 18.37
CA LYS A 732 4.62 32.58 18.47
C LYS A 732 5.30 32.46 17.10
N LEU A 733 4.82 31.57 16.24
CA LEU A 733 5.36 31.41 14.89
C LEU A 733 5.16 32.64 14.02
N LEU A 734 4.03 33.33 14.14
CA LEU A 734 3.73 34.58 13.43
C LEU A 734 4.60 35.78 13.85
N THR A 735 5.33 35.70 14.96
CA THR A 735 6.33 36.72 15.32
C THR A 735 7.49 36.81 14.32
N HIS A 736 7.71 35.70 13.58
CA HIS A 736 8.75 35.68 12.55
C HIS A 736 8.26 36.34 11.26
N ARG A 737 8.89 37.39 10.81
CA ARG A 737 8.53 38.16 9.60
C ARG A 737 8.47 37.33 8.29
N ARG A 738 9.07 36.14 8.32
CA ARG A 738 9.12 35.23 7.17
C ARG A 738 8.00 34.17 7.17
N ILE A 739 7.10 34.21 8.13
CA ILE A 739 5.90 33.37 8.22
C ILE A 739 4.71 34.32 8.10
N LYS A 740 3.93 34.16 7.02
CA LYS A 740 2.76 35.02 6.78
C LYS A 740 1.52 34.54 7.49
N GLU A 741 1.33 33.22 7.52
CA GLU A 741 0.14 32.58 8.01
C GLU A 741 0.46 31.21 8.56
N VAL A 742 -0.29 30.78 9.58
CA VAL A 742 -0.26 29.44 10.16
C VAL A 742 -1.67 28.90 10.20
N ILE A 743 -1.90 27.76 9.62
CA ILE A 743 -3.19 27.07 9.53
C ILE A 743 -3.21 25.96 10.57
N ILE A 744 -4.31 25.83 11.31
CA ILE A 744 -4.52 24.77 12.30
C ILE A 744 -5.58 23.82 11.74
N ASN A 745 -5.20 22.56 11.50
CA ASN A 745 -6.08 21.48 11.04
C ASN A 745 -5.85 20.24 11.89
N SER A 746 -6.72 19.23 11.77
CA SER A 746 -6.49 17.92 12.38
C SER A 746 -5.61 17.00 11.54
N TYR A 747 -5.38 17.33 10.28
CA TYR A 747 -4.59 16.54 9.32
C TYR A 747 -3.74 17.44 8.43
N PHE A 748 -2.78 16.84 7.75
CA PHE A 748 -1.96 17.54 6.76
C PHE A 748 -2.75 17.72 5.45
N SER A 749 -2.81 18.94 4.95
CA SER A 749 -3.41 19.26 3.65
C SER A 749 -2.37 20.00 2.77
N TYR A 750 -2.34 19.72 1.47
CA TYR A 750 -1.51 20.48 0.53
C TYR A 750 -2.06 21.87 0.27
N TRP A 751 -3.38 22.00 0.32
CA TRP A 751 -4.12 23.20 -0.01
C TRP A 751 -4.77 23.75 1.24
N LYS A 752 -4.94 25.05 1.27
CA LYS A 752 -5.74 25.73 2.25
C LYS A 752 -7.20 25.26 2.11
N ASP A 753 -7.73 24.61 3.12
CA ASP A 753 -9.14 24.27 3.17
C ASP A 753 -9.92 25.46 3.72
N ASP A 754 -10.70 26.09 2.85
CA ASP A 754 -11.57 27.21 3.22
C ASP A 754 -12.99 26.68 3.43
N TYR A 755 -13.17 25.88 4.48
CA TYR A 755 -14.45 25.33 4.83
C TYR A 755 -15.17 26.27 5.78
N GLN A 756 -16.27 26.86 5.30
CA GLN A 756 -17.13 27.77 6.07
C GLN A 756 -18.49 27.15 6.23
N GLU A 757 -18.95 27.05 7.47
CA GLU A 757 -20.30 26.62 7.83
C GLU A 757 -21.10 27.80 8.36
N PHE A 758 -22.43 27.77 8.07
CA PHE A 758 -23.37 28.64 8.76
C PHE A 758 -23.85 27.91 10.00
N TYR A 759 -23.81 28.55 11.16
CA TYR A 759 -24.35 28.03 12.40
C TYR A 759 -25.22 29.07 13.10
N PHE A 760 -26.17 28.58 13.85
CA PHE A 760 -27.08 29.42 14.63
C PHE A 760 -26.63 29.47 16.09
N ASN A 761 -26.21 30.63 16.52
CA ASN A 761 -25.81 30.86 17.89
C ASN A 761 -27.08 31.19 18.71
N LEU A 762 -27.50 30.22 19.54
CA LEU A 762 -28.74 30.33 20.28
C LEU A 762 -28.69 31.35 21.42
N ASN A 763 -29.59 32.32 21.45
CA ASN A 763 -29.74 33.25 22.55
C ASN A 763 -30.49 32.59 23.73
N ARG A 764 -29.71 32.07 24.68
CA ARG A 764 -30.23 31.30 25.82
C ARG A 764 -31.15 32.12 26.72
N GLU A 765 -30.90 33.44 26.88
CA GLU A 765 -31.74 34.33 27.70
C GLU A 765 -33.12 34.52 27.07
N ARG A 766 -33.14 34.79 25.77
CA ARG A 766 -34.37 34.94 25.02
C ARG A 766 -35.18 33.64 24.99
N MET A 767 -34.51 32.51 24.79
CA MET A 767 -35.16 31.20 24.83
C MET A 767 -35.77 30.88 26.21
N ALA A 768 -35.06 31.23 27.28
CA ALA A 768 -35.58 31.05 28.64
C ALA A 768 -36.80 31.97 28.95
N GLN A 769 -36.78 33.23 28.44
CA GLN A 769 -37.90 34.17 28.56
C GLN A 769 -39.17 33.62 27.89
N GLU A 770 -38.99 33.00 26.74
CA GLU A 770 -40.11 32.41 25.97
C GLU A 770 -40.44 30.96 26.37
N ASN A 771 -39.73 30.40 27.36
CA ASN A 771 -39.84 29.03 27.85
C ASN A 771 -39.64 27.98 26.74
N ILE A 772 -38.66 28.21 25.83
CA ILE A 772 -38.29 27.33 24.74
C ILE A 772 -36.94 26.73 25.07
N ASN A 773 -36.81 25.43 24.94
CA ASN A 773 -35.51 24.75 24.94
C ASN A 773 -35.06 24.39 23.52
N ALA A 774 -33.76 24.07 23.35
CA ALA A 774 -33.19 23.73 22.06
C ALA A 774 -33.87 22.51 21.40
N ASN A 775 -34.33 21.54 22.19
CA ASN A 775 -35.00 20.35 21.69
C ASN A 775 -36.37 20.67 21.09
N ILE A 776 -37.14 21.59 21.74
CA ILE A 776 -38.45 22.06 21.23
C ILE A 776 -38.20 22.77 19.87
N LEU A 777 -37.25 23.71 19.84
CA LEU A 777 -36.89 24.41 18.61
C LEU A 777 -36.52 23.45 17.50
N PHE A 778 -35.65 22.50 17.81
CA PHE A 778 -35.20 21.49 16.85
C PHE A 778 -36.34 20.59 16.34
N SER A 779 -37.18 20.09 17.24
CA SER A 779 -38.35 19.28 16.87
C SER A 779 -39.39 20.04 16.03
N THR A 780 -39.45 21.37 16.14
CA THR A 780 -40.33 22.23 15.32
C THR A 780 -39.74 22.50 13.92
N ILE A 781 -38.41 22.71 13.81
CA ILE A 781 -37.75 23.04 12.56
C ILE A 781 -37.51 21.80 11.71
N ARG A 782 -37.13 20.69 12.33
CA ARG A 782 -36.77 19.43 11.65
C ARG A 782 -37.83 18.91 10.68
N PRO A 783 -39.13 18.90 10.98
CA PRO A 783 -40.18 18.50 10.04
C PRO A 783 -40.25 19.34 8.78
N ILE A 784 -39.89 20.62 8.85
CA ILE A 784 -39.96 21.56 7.72
C ILE A 784 -38.75 21.40 6.80
N TYR A 785 -37.57 21.28 7.36
CA TYR A 785 -36.29 21.25 6.59
C TYR A 785 -35.64 19.87 6.49
N GLY A 786 -36.31 18.81 7.02
CA GLY A 786 -35.79 17.45 6.93
C GLY A 786 -35.68 16.96 5.51
N LYS A 787 -34.46 16.57 5.08
CA LYS A 787 -34.17 16.07 3.74
C LYS A 787 -33.46 14.72 3.85
N ASN A 788 -33.91 13.74 3.03
CA ASN A 788 -33.27 12.41 2.92
C ASN A 788 -33.07 11.70 4.28
N MET A 789 -34.03 11.78 5.18
CA MET A 789 -33.98 11.10 6.47
C MET A 789 -34.28 9.61 6.28
N GLU A 790 -33.30 8.75 6.54
CA GLU A 790 -33.47 7.29 6.46
C GLU A 790 -34.37 6.81 7.62
N ILE A 791 -35.49 6.15 7.29
CA ILE A 791 -36.47 5.64 8.27
C ILE A 791 -36.58 4.12 8.28
N GLY A 792 -35.96 3.43 7.34
CA GLY A 792 -35.97 1.98 7.26
C GLY A 792 -35.40 1.47 5.95
N SER A 793 -35.50 0.16 5.75
CA SER A 793 -35.12 -0.47 4.51
C SER A 793 -36.07 -1.64 4.20
N VAL A 794 -36.28 -1.90 2.93
CA VAL A 794 -37.08 -3.04 2.42
C VAL A 794 -36.18 -3.95 1.58
N VAL A 795 -36.45 -5.26 1.63
CA VAL A 795 -35.75 -6.21 0.79
C VAL A 795 -36.46 -6.27 -0.57
N ALA A 796 -35.73 -5.95 -1.64
CA ALA A 796 -36.19 -6.05 -3.03
C ALA A 796 -35.36 -7.14 -3.76
N GLU A 797 -35.73 -7.44 -5.00
CA GLU A 797 -35.03 -8.45 -5.82
C GLU A 797 -33.51 -8.23 -5.89
N ASN A 798 -33.09 -6.96 -5.98
CA ASN A 798 -31.69 -6.55 -6.17
C ASN A 798 -30.93 -6.22 -4.86
N GLY A 799 -31.51 -6.55 -3.70
CA GLY A 799 -30.91 -6.30 -2.40
C GLY A 799 -31.79 -5.49 -1.45
N SER A 800 -31.17 -4.78 -0.50
CA SER A 800 -31.88 -3.94 0.45
C SER A 800 -31.97 -2.51 -0.07
N GLU A 801 -33.19 -2.01 -0.28
CA GLU A 801 -33.48 -0.64 -0.69
C GLU A 801 -33.83 0.21 0.53
N LYS A 802 -33.29 1.41 0.60
CA LYS A 802 -33.54 2.35 1.70
C LYS A 802 -34.88 3.04 1.52
N ILE A 803 -35.54 3.33 2.62
CA ILE A 803 -36.72 4.18 2.66
C ILE A 803 -36.34 5.51 3.30
N LYS A 804 -36.45 6.59 2.52
CA LYS A 804 -36.09 7.95 2.96
C LYS A 804 -37.32 8.83 3.05
N LEU A 805 -37.37 9.71 4.04
CA LEU A 805 -38.36 10.74 4.24
C LEU A 805 -37.76 12.10 3.86
N SER A 806 -38.48 12.87 3.08
CA SER A 806 -38.10 14.23 2.67
C SER A 806 -39.28 15.18 2.80
N SER A 807 -39.05 16.38 3.36
CA SER A 807 -40.06 17.43 3.36
C SER A 807 -40.16 18.11 2.01
N LYS A 808 -41.35 18.34 1.52
CA LYS A 808 -41.62 19.14 0.32
C LYS A 808 -41.11 20.57 0.49
N GLN A 809 -41.31 21.17 1.67
CA GLN A 809 -40.82 22.49 2.00
C GLN A 809 -39.29 22.62 2.01
N SER A 810 -38.54 21.51 2.22
CA SER A 810 -37.09 21.53 2.23
C SER A 810 -36.48 21.82 0.85
N GLN A 811 -37.26 21.69 -0.22
CA GLN A 811 -36.86 22.04 -1.59
C GLN A 811 -37.22 23.48 -1.96
N GLU A 812 -38.27 24.04 -1.30
CA GLU A 812 -38.81 25.36 -1.64
C GLU A 812 -38.23 26.49 -0.76
N TYR A 813 -37.87 26.16 0.50
CA TYR A 813 -37.43 27.12 1.48
C TYR A 813 -35.91 27.23 1.56
N ASP A 814 -35.43 28.48 1.46
CA ASP A 814 -34.02 28.82 1.61
C ASP A 814 -33.64 29.19 3.06
N ILE A 815 -32.39 29.58 3.27
CA ILE A 815 -31.87 30.05 4.55
C ILE A 815 -32.61 31.31 5.04
N TRP A 816 -33.06 32.19 4.16
CA TRP A 816 -33.80 33.35 4.51
C TRP A 816 -35.18 32.97 5.08
N ALA A 817 -35.89 32.04 4.40
CA ALA A 817 -37.13 31.49 4.88
C ALA A 817 -36.96 30.81 6.28
N MET A 818 -35.86 30.07 6.48
CA MET A 818 -35.53 29.48 7.76
C MET A 818 -35.37 30.49 8.88
N GLN A 819 -34.84 31.68 8.62
CA GLN A 819 -34.64 32.71 9.64
C GLN A 819 -35.91 33.49 9.95
N TYR A 820 -36.75 33.83 8.96
CA TYR A 820 -37.79 34.81 9.06
C TYR A 820 -39.21 34.27 9.02
N PHE A 821 -39.40 33.01 8.62
CA PHE A 821 -40.72 32.40 8.72
C PHE A 821 -41.05 32.08 10.16
N PRO A 822 -42.36 32.20 10.54
CA PRO A 822 -42.79 31.89 11.90
C PRO A 822 -42.85 30.37 12.14
N TYR A 823 -42.26 29.95 13.24
CA TYR A 823 -42.33 28.59 13.76
C TYR A 823 -43.09 28.56 15.08
N GLY A 824 -43.73 27.47 15.42
CA GLY A 824 -44.36 27.27 16.70
C GLY A 824 -45.64 26.48 16.66
N THR A 825 -46.31 26.40 17.80
CA THR A 825 -47.64 25.85 17.99
C THR A 825 -48.73 26.92 17.80
N ASP A 826 -49.98 26.54 17.74
CA ASP A 826 -51.13 27.44 17.46
C ASP A 826 -51.20 28.64 18.44
N ASP A 827 -50.68 28.51 19.65
CA ASP A 827 -50.70 29.57 20.68
C ASP A 827 -49.50 30.53 20.63
N LYS A 828 -48.37 30.10 20.14
CA LYS A 828 -47.12 30.92 20.08
C LYS A 828 -46.29 30.64 18.83
N GLN A 829 -46.00 31.70 18.10
CA GLN A 829 -45.16 31.67 16.92
C GLN A 829 -43.86 32.48 17.15
N TYR A 830 -42.73 31.95 16.73
CA TYR A 830 -41.41 32.54 16.88
C TYR A 830 -40.67 32.56 15.54
N LYS A 831 -39.86 33.56 15.32
CA LYS A 831 -38.91 33.57 14.22
C LYS A 831 -37.54 33.10 14.73
N LEU A 832 -36.84 32.30 13.93
CA LEU A 832 -35.49 31.85 14.31
C LEU A 832 -34.53 33.03 14.52
N SER A 833 -34.68 34.10 13.73
CA SER A 833 -33.93 35.36 13.90
C SER A 833 -34.10 36.06 15.24
N GLU A 834 -35.15 35.75 15.98
CA GLU A 834 -35.41 36.29 17.35
C GLU A 834 -34.72 35.44 18.43
N LEU A 835 -34.53 34.15 18.16
CA LEU A 835 -34.02 33.16 19.10
C LEU A 835 -32.52 32.84 18.86
N ALA A 836 -32.02 33.12 17.67
CA ALA A 836 -30.63 32.78 17.28
C ALA A 836 -30.07 33.83 16.30
N THR A 837 -28.77 34.05 16.40
CA THR A 837 -28.00 34.82 15.40
C THR A 837 -27.30 33.85 14.46
N MET A 838 -27.41 34.08 13.14
CA MET A 838 -26.68 33.28 12.16
C MET A 838 -25.28 33.86 11.99
N GLU A 839 -24.30 33.02 12.21
CA GLU A 839 -22.89 33.33 12.05
C GLU A 839 -22.25 32.42 11.02
N LYS A 840 -21.22 32.92 10.37
CA LYS A 840 -20.41 32.15 9.44
C LYS A 840 -19.04 31.92 10.06
N GLY A 841 -18.68 30.68 10.27
CA GLY A 841 -17.42 30.32 10.91
C GLY A 841 -16.73 29.16 10.25
N GLN A 842 -15.46 28.99 10.58
CA GLN A 842 -14.70 27.79 10.19
C GLN A 842 -14.96 26.70 11.24
N MET A 843 -15.44 25.57 10.79
CA MET A 843 -15.59 24.37 11.65
C MET A 843 -14.55 23.33 11.27
N PRO A 844 -14.00 22.56 12.23
CA PRO A 844 -13.09 21.47 11.91
C PRO A 844 -13.88 20.40 11.12
N GLN A 845 -13.41 20.11 9.92
CA GLN A 845 -14.01 19.06 9.10
C GLN A 845 -13.85 17.68 9.75
N GLN A 846 -12.73 17.49 10.42
CA GLN A 846 -12.34 16.22 11.00
C GLN A 846 -11.70 16.43 12.37
N VAL A 847 -12.02 15.59 13.33
CA VAL A 847 -11.27 15.46 14.58
C VAL A 847 -10.49 14.15 14.54
N ALA A 848 -9.18 14.24 14.74
CA ALA A 848 -8.29 13.07 14.71
C ALA A 848 -7.66 12.82 16.08
N LYS A 849 -7.52 11.52 16.42
CA LYS A 849 -6.79 11.07 17.60
C LYS A 849 -5.78 9.99 17.21
N GLU A 850 -4.71 9.94 17.96
CA GLU A 850 -3.69 8.91 17.86
C GLU A 850 -3.36 8.42 19.28
N ASN A 851 -3.54 7.13 19.53
CA ASN A 851 -3.37 6.50 20.84
C ASN A 851 -4.13 7.24 21.97
N GLN A 852 -5.40 7.56 21.71
CA GLN A 852 -6.34 8.26 22.62
C GLN A 852 -5.96 9.74 22.90
N GLN A 853 -4.96 10.29 22.23
CA GLN A 853 -4.63 11.72 22.31
C GLN A 853 -5.17 12.44 21.08
N TYR A 854 -5.78 13.60 21.28
CA TYR A 854 -6.15 14.49 20.18
C TYR A 854 -4.90 14.95 19.45
N ARG A 855 -5.02 15.03 18.14
CA ARG A 855 -3.95 15.49 17.26
C ARG A 855 -4.39 16.72 16.49
N LEU A 856 -3.61 17.78 16.58
CA LEU A 856 -3.71 18.96 15.73
C LEU A 856 -2.43 19.10 14.88
N CYS A 857 -2.58 19.62 13.69
CA CYS A 857 -1.50 19.88 12.74
C CYS A 857 -1.45 21.38 12.41
N LEU A 858 -0.37 22.06 12.80
CA LEU A 858 -0.12 23.43 12.37
C LEU A 858 0.72 23.40 11.11
N GLN A 859 0.28 24.08 10.07
CA GLN A 859 0.96 24.16 8.78
C GLN A 859 1.24 25.61 8.41
N TYR A 860 2.43 25.85 7.83
CA TYR A 860 2.81 27.17 7.36
C TYR A 860 3.91 27.09 6.30
N GLU A 861 4.08 28.15 5.54
CA GLU A 861 5.19 28.32 4.62
C GLU A 861 6.22 29.28 5.18
N TYR A 862 7.50 28.91 5.11
CA TYR A 862 8.62 29.77 5.51
C TYR A 862 9.28 30.38 4.28
N ILE A 863 9.27 31.71 4.16
CA ILE A 863 9.86 32.46 3.04
C ILE A 863 11.38 32.53 3.22
N GLY A 864 12.11 31.61 2.60
CA GLY A 864 13.56 31.54 2.65
C GLY A 864 14.14 30.15 2.55
N SER A 865 15.35 29.96 3.07
CA SER A 865 15.98 28.62 3.07
C SER A 865 15.24 27.68 4.03
N GLY A 866 14.84 26.51 3.52
CA GLY A 866 14.19 25.48 4.33
C GLY A 866 15.04 24.99 5.52
N GLU A 867 16.37 25.08 5.41
CA GLU A 867 17.29 24.74 6.49
C GLU A 867 17.21 25.75 7.65
N GLN A 868 17.13 27.05 7.32
CA GLN A 868 16.93 28.09 8.35
C GLN A 868 15.54 27.97 8.98
N GLY A 869 14.50 27.72 8.19
CA GLY A 869 13.15 27.46 8.68
C GLY A 869 13.12 26.31 9.70
N ASN A 870 13.78 25.18 9.39
CA ASN A 870 13.87 24.06 10.32
C ASN A 870 14.63 24.37 11.62
N LYS A 871 15.70 25.17 11.55
CA LYS A 871 16.44 25.60 12.76
C LYS A 871 15.60 26.48 13.67
N ILE A 872 14.86 27.41 13.09
CA ILE A 872 13.95 28.30 13.85
C ILE A 872 12.85 27.45 14.48
N LEU A 873 12.19 26.58 13.69
CA LEU A 873 11.14 25.72 14.17
C LEU A 873 11.60 24.84 15.34
N LYS A 874 12.76 24.19 15.20
CA LYS A 874 13.31 23.33 16.26
C LYS A 874 13.54 24.11 17.57
N ARG A 875 14.13 25.31 17.50
CA ARG A 875 14.34 26.16 18.65
C ARG A 875 13.03 26.58 19.30
N ASP A 876 12.07 27.04 18.48
CA ASP A 876 10.80 27.53 19.00
C ASP A 876 9.98 26.39 19.63
N LEU A 877 10.06 25.17 19.09
CA LEU A 877 9.44 23.99 19.69
C LEU A 877 10.11 23.55 20.98
N GLU A 878 11.45 23.61 21.07
CA GLU A 878 12.18 23.27 22.31
C GLU A 878 11.83 24.24 23.46
N GLU A 879 11.64 25.52 23.15
CA GLU A 879 11.16 26.51 24.12
C GLU A 879 9.69 26.28 24.47
N PHE A 880 8.83 26.09 23.46
CA PHE A 880 7.39 25.93 23.64
C PHE A 880 7.02 24.67 24.42
N ASN A 881 7.71 23.54 24.17
CA ASN A 881 7.48 22.31 24.91
C ASN A 881 7.80 22.40 26.42
N LYS A 882 8.58 23.39 26.85
CA LYS A 882 8.82 23.66 28.29
C LYS A 882 7.64 24.36 28.96
N GLU A 883 6.85 25.08 28.16
CA GLU A 883 5.66 25.82 28.61
C GLU A 883 4.40 24.95 28.60
N LEU A 884 4.39 23.86 27.83
CA LEU A 884 3.24 22.97 27.70
C LEU A 884 2.94 22.21 29.00
N PRO A 885 1.67 22.04 29.36
CA PRO A 885 1.24 21.21 30.49
C PRO A 885 1.69 19.76 30.33
N MET A 886 1.73 19.02 31.43
CA MET A 886 2.04 17.59 31.42
C MET A 886 1.06 16.81 30.54
N GLY A 887 1.58 16.01 29.60
CA GLY A 887 0.76 15.23 28.66
C GLY A 887 0.48 15.90 27.32
N TYR A 888 0.90 17.16 27.15
CA TYR A 888 0.85 17.87 25.86
C TYR A 888 2.23 17.92 25.23
N THR A 889 2.30 17.70 23.92
CA THR A 889 3.57 17.74 23.17
C THR A 889 3.41 18.37 21.80
N ALA A 890 4.44 19.10 21.35
CA ALA A 890 4.53 19.64 20.01
C ALA A 890 5.77 19.11 19.31
N GLN A 891 5.61 18.47 18.14
CA GLN A 891 6.68 17.81 17.41
C GLN A 891 6.68 18.26 15.94
N SER A 892 7.89 18.53 15.42
CA SER A 892 8.06 18.75 13.99
C SER A 892 8.27 17.41 13.33
N GLU A 893 7.27 16.90 12.65
CA GLU A 893 7.41 15.74 11.78
C GLU A 893 7.31 16.19 10.32
N ARG A 894 8.38 15.96 9.55
CA ARG A 894 8.22 15.88 8.10
C ARG A 894 7.52 14.57 7.81
N GLU A 895 6.24 14.60 7.53
CA GLU A 895 5.62 13.51 6.79
C GLU A 895 6.27 13.52 5.39
N SER A 896 7.31 12.72 5.25
CA SER A 896 7.82 12.34 3.94
C SER A 896 6.72 11.52 3.27
N TRP A 897 6.02 12.15 2.34
CA TRP A 897 5.08 11.44 1.45
C TRP A 897 5.85 10.30 0.78
N GLY A 898 5.50 9.08 1.16
CA GLY A 898 5.91 7.86 0.49
C GLY A 898 6.88 6.97 1.23
N TRP A 899 7.64 7.41 2.24
CA TRP A 899 8.66 6.54 2.82
C TRP A 899 8.88 6.91 4.30
N GLY A 900 8.51 5.96 5.15
CA GLY A 900 8.59 6.08 6.60
C GLY A 900 9.93 6.63 7.11
N LYS A 901 9.94 7.09 8.37
CA LYS A 901 11.16 7.49 9.11
C LYS A 901 12.31 6.59 8.65
N LYS A 902 13.40 7.20 8.17
CA LYS A 902 14.65 6.46 7.92
C LYS A 902 15.06 5.84 9.25
N ASP A 903 14.62 4.62 9.49
CA ASP A 903 15.01 3.90 10.69
C ASP A 903 16.44 3.44 10.49
N ASN A 904 17.37 4.20 11.03
CA ASN A 904 18.80 3.89 10.92
C ASN A 904 19.18 2.59 11.66
N LYS A 905 18.23 1.98 12.38
CA LYS A 905 18.44 0.72 13.08
C LYS A 905 18.85 -0.42 12.14
N GLN A 906 18.33 -0.43 10.91
CA GLN A 906 18.71 -1.44 9.91
C GLN A 906 20.21 -1.41 9.57
N TYR A 907 20.87 -0.25 9.63
CA TYR A 907 22.31 -0.17 9.40
C TYR A 907 23.14 -0.69 10.59
N LEU A 908 22.58 -0.62 11.82
CA LEU A 908 23.21 -1.23 13.01
C LEU A 908 23.28 -2.76 12.87
N LEU A 909 22.29 -3.36 12.21
CA LEU A 909 22.26 -4.80 11.96
C LEU A 909 23.42 -5.27 11.05
N LEU A 910 23.98 -4.40 10.20
CA LEU A 910 25.16 -4.73 9.40
C LEU A 910 26.39 -5.00 10.30
N LEU A 911 26.48 -4.40 11.48
CA LEU A 911 27.54 -4.73 12.46
C LEU A 911 27.39 -6.16 12.98
N VAL A 912 26.16 -6.66 13.13
CA VAL A 912 25.90 -8.05 13.52
C VAL A 912 26.37 -9.00 12.40
N VAL A 913 26.15 -8.67 11.12
CA VAL A 913 26.69 -9.45 9.98
C VAL A 913 28.22 -9.51 10.08
N ILE A 914 28.87 -8.38 10.28
CA ILE A 914 30.34 -8.32 10.41
C ILE A 914 30.81 -9.19 11.58
N ALA A 915 30.10 -9.18 12.71
CA ALA A 915 30.41 -10.04 13.84
C ALA A 915 30.26 -11.53 13.51
N ILE A 916 29.19 -11.93 12.82
CA ILE A 916 28.98 -13.31 12.36
C ILE A 916 30.14 -13.75 11.45
N ILE A 917 30.53 -12.91 10.48
CA ILE A 917 31.66 -13.17 9.58
C ILE A 917 32.95 -13.32 10.40
N PHE A 918 33.20 -12.42 11.36
CA PHE A 918 34.39 -12.45 12.20
C PHE A 918 34.48 -13.74 13.01
N PHE A 919 33.42 -14.14 13.73
CA PHE A 919 33.44 -15.34 14.58
C PHE A 919 33.53 -16.63 13.75
N THR A 920 32.73 -16.73 12.66
CA THR A 920 32.73 -17.91 11.78
C THR A 920 34.11 -18.14 11.16
N THR A 921 34.73 -17.08 10.64
CA THR A 921 36.05 -17.16 10.01
C THR A 921 37.18 -17.33 11.07
N SER A 922 37.02 -16.78 12.28
CA SER A 922 37.98 -17.02 13.40
C SER A 922 38.04 -18.47 13.78
N ILE A 923 36.89 -19.14 13.89
CA ILE A 923 36.79 -20.58 14.17
C ILE A 923 37.43 -21.39 13.02
N LEU A 924 37.11 -21.02 11.74
CA LEU A 924 37.65 -21.72 10.57
C LEU A 924 39.18 -21.64 10.49
N PHE A 925 39.75 -20.46 10.70
CA PHE A 925 41.19 -20.22 10.56
C PHE A 925 41.97 -20.44 11.89
N ASN A 926 41.27 -20.69 12.96
CA ASN A 926 41.85 -20.76 14.34
C ASN A 926 42.78 -19.55 14.60
N SER A 927 42.34 -18.36 14.19
CA SER A 927 43.12 -17.13 14.26
C SER A 927 42.21 -15.91 14.32
N LEU A 928 42.51 -14.95 15.21
CA LEU A 928 41.76 -13.69 15.27
C LEU A 928 42.28 -12.61 14.31
N LYS A 929 43.49 -12.79 13.78
CA LYS A 929 44.08 -11.80 12.83
C LYS A 929 43.64 -11.96 11.39
N GLN A 930 43.44 -13.21 10.94
CA GLN A 930 43.03 -13.47 9.54
C GLN A 930 41.63 -12.97 9.20
N PRO A 931 40.61 -13.10 10.06
CA PRO A 931 39.29 -12.54 9.84
C PRO A 931 39.28 -11.02 9.66
N LEU A 932 40.15 -10.29 10.36
CA LEU A 932 40.26 -8.84 10.20
C LEU A 932 40.67 -8.44 8.77
N ALA A 933 41.56 -9.23 8.12
CA ALA A 933 41.92 -8.99 6.72
C ALA A 933 40.72 -9.22 5.78
N ILE A 934 39.88 -10.22 6.07
CA ILE A 934 38.65 -10.50 5.29
C ILE A 934 37.65 -9.35 5.46
N ILE A 935 37.41 -8.90 6.70
CA ILE A 935 36.50 -7.78 6.98
C ILE A 935 36.98 -6.49 6.27
N PHE A 936 38.31 -6.26 6.19
CA PHE A 936 38.84 -5.10 5.46
C PHE A 936 38.55 -5.13 3.96
N ILE A 937 38.31 -6.31 3.36
CA ILE A 937 37.94 -6.41 1.95
C ILE A 937 36.50 -5.92 1.68
N ILE A 938 35.61 -6.01 2.67
CA ILE A 938 34.18 -5.63 2.52
C ILE A 938 34.05 -4.17 2.03
N PRO A 939 34.61 -3.14 2.67
CA PRO A 939 34.55 -1.77 2.13
C PRO A 939 35.14 -1.64 0.72
N VAL A 940 36.18 -2.42 0.42
CA VAL A 940 36.80 -2.40 -0.92
C VAL A 940 35.86 -2.95 -2.00
N SER A 941 35.09 -4.00 -1.68
CA SER A 941 34.07 -4.53 -2.61
C SER A 941 32.95 -3.53 -2.86
N TYR A 942 32.56 -2.78 -1.86
CA TYR A 942 31.52 -1.76 -1.99
C TYR A 942 31.90 -0.58 -2.91
N ILE A 943 33.20 -0.34 -3.19
CA ILE A 943 33.62 0.66 -4.17
C ILE A 943 32.97 0.39 -5.53
N GLY A 944 33.03 -0.86 -5.98
CA GLY A 944 32.41 -1.28 -7.24
C GLY A 944 30.89 -1.15 -7.23
N VAL A 945 30.27 -1.58 -6.13
CA VAL A 945 28.82 -1.50 -5.94
C VAL A 945 28.33 -0.05 -6.00
N PHE A 946 28.95 0.86 -5.23
CA PHE A 946 28.57 2.27 -5.19
C PHE A 946 28.73 2.96 -6.55
N LEU A 947 29.82 2.67 -7.26
CA LEU A 947 30.04 3.20 -8.61
C LEU A 947 29.04 2.66 -9.61
N THR A 948 28.65 1.39 -9.51
CA THR A 948 27.62 0.78 -10.38
C THR A 948 26.27 1.46 -10.18
N PHE A 949 25.83 1.62 -8.93
CA PHE A 949 24.58 2.34 -8.64
C PHE A 949 24.61 3.76 -9.20
N TYR A 950 25.73 4.46 -9.05
CA TYR A 950 25.88 5.85 -9.52
C TYR A 950 25.90 5.95 -11.06
N TRP A 951 26.69 5.13 -11.77
CA TRP A 951 26.85 5.22 -13.23
C TRP A 951 25.61 4.76 -13.99
N PHE A 952 24.97 3.69 -13.51
CA PHE A 952 23.76 3.16 -14.14
C PHE A 952 22.48 3.80 -13.58
N LYS A 953 22.57 4.80 -12.70
CA LYS A 953 21.44 5.49 -12.06
C LYS A 953 20.44 4.52 -11.45
N LEU A 954 20.91 3.46 -10.81
CA LEU A 954 20.08 2.48 -10.16
C LEU A 954 19.52 3.04 -8.85
N ASN A 955 18.30 2.63 -8.51
CA ASN A 955 17.67 2.99 -7.24
C ASN A 955 18.08 2.00 -6.14
N PHE A 956 18.31 2.51 -4.94
CA PHE A 956 18.60 1.70 -3.77
C PHE A 956 17.30 1.46 -3.00
N ASP A 957 16.67 0.32 -3.27
CA ASP A 957 15.44 -0.16 -2.65
C ASP A 957 15.71 -1.32 -1.66
N GLN A 958 14.64 -2.02 -1.26
CA GLN A 958 14.74 -3.20 -0.39
C GLN A 958 15.58 -4.32 -1.04
N GLY A 959 15.48 -4.50 -2.36
CA GLY A 959 16.30 -5.45 -3.11
C GLY A 959 17.78 -5.04 -3.12
N GLY A 960 18.05 -3.74 -3.27
CA GLY A 960 19.39 -3.17 -3.11
C GLY A 960 19.98 -3.44 -1.73
N PHE A 961 19.18 -3.27 -0.67
CA PHE A 961 19.59 -3.62 0.71
C PHE A 961 19.88 -5.12 0.86
N ALA A 962 19.03 -5.98 0.35
CA ALA A 962 19.27 -7.43 0.38
C ALA A 962 20.58 -7.81 -0.34
N SER A 963 20.88 -7.15 -1.48
CA SER A 963 22.15 -7.33 -2.21
C SER A 963 23.37 -6.85 -1.42
N PHE A 964 23.20 -5.85 -0.55
CA PHE A 964 24.25 -5.38 0.35
C PHE A 964 24.59 -6.40 1.45
N VAL A 965 23.59 -7.10 1.97
CA VAL A 965 23.73 -8.13 3.01
C VAL A 965 24.40 -9.38 2.45
N LEU A 966 24.11 -9.73 1.21
CA LEU A 966 24.73 -10.85 0.47
C LEU A 966 26.19 -10.56 0.12
#